data_49b5f0e88659a6eb72fd5872f85c09a1
#
_entry.id   49b5f0e88659a6eb72fd5872f85c09a1
#
_cell.length_a   1.000
_cell.length_b   1.000
_cell.length_c   1.000
_cell.angle_alpha   90.00
_cell.angle_beta   90.00
_cell.angle_gamma   90.00
#
_symmetry.space_group_name_H-M   'P 1'
#
loop_
_entity.id
_entity.type
_entity.pdbx_description
1 polymer ?
#
loop_
_entity_poly.entity_id
_entity_poly.type
_entity_poly.pdbx_seq_one_letter_code
_entity_poly.pdbx_strand_id
1 'polypeptide(L)'
;MTLLAGFKVVQIGGGSAAAVCGRLMADVGAQVTCIDPDAGTTLLAYLNRGKAVAATATDRHASLAAADLIVREGPPKEWAASPYVLPELRRINASATVVTLSPYGATGPRANDPATDLTLFFASGISRQLLGQVDDLSEAPIRPVGEQSAFIGGLAAACAGMHASLGNQPGASIDVSIHEALSTLAMTELARAGLGHKSWDRKRLGDGNGATVTILPASDGYTAISPREEKQWTSWLKAMDSPAWGNDPRFVPKANRVKNWDALHALMSHWSRLHDKQWIADTAQREHVPSFPLREVSEHLDTPQLRHRGYYRPSDLAGKTIQVPSTPFGLSVAAGRKQDAAKGPLPLSGMRVLDFSWVIAGPTTTRYLAAMGAEVIKVEAPGSGDPGRATELHTVLGQAKKSIVLDLKKPQAVELARALAAKSDILVENYATGVMDRLGLGAEALKAVNPALIYISASGMGRTGPEARAVAYGTLLQCYAGFAGLNRHPDIAPRVGFAWCDPMCGLMLAFVAAAALRHRQHEGGVARVDFSMIEAMLWTMAEPLVATQLGTPPKPVGNASTRHAPHGVWRCAGDDDWISVVVRSDAEWRALCGVVPGLAGMAALDLGQRIEAKDAIDATLTAWAVTRAASTAADSLLSAGIPAAALARYGDLVKSPHLAAREFWDEHGAGVLPGLPWRASFGRATGPAPDLGADSDQVLTNVLGLSQERIAELRTSGALG
;
A
#
# COMPACT_ATOMS: atom_id res chain seq x y z
N MET A 1 15.67 20.31 -2.02
CA MET A 1 14.83 20.86 -0.93
C MET A 1 14.12 19.71 -0.25
N THR A 2 13.93 19.80 1.07
CA THR A 2 13.35 18.73 1.87
C THR A 2 12.10 19.25 2.59
N LEU A 3 11.04 18.41 2.68
CA LEU A 3 9.77 18.82 3.29
C LEU A 3 9.83 18.89 4.82
N LEU A 4 10.74 18.11 5.44
CA LEU A 4 10.82 17.96 6.90
C LEU A 4 12.12 18.53 7.50
N ALA A 5 12.70 19.56 6.89
CA ALA A 5 13.84 20.24 7.49
C ALA A 5 13.52 20.69 8.93
N GLY A 6 14.42 20.38 9.87
CA GLY A 6 14.25 20.72 11.29
C GLY A 6 13.28 19.81 12.09
N PHE A 7 12.54 18.89 11.46
CA PHE A 7 11.68 17.94 12.15
C PHE A 7 12.51 16.82 12.79
N LYS A 8 12.35 16.61 14.08
CA LYS A 8 13.15 15.68 14.88
C LYS A 8 12.37 14.42 15.21
N VAL A 9 12.89 13.29 14.80
CA VAL A 9 12.27 11.98 15.01
C VAL A 9 13.20 11.11 15.88
N VAL A 10 12.66 10.48 16.89
CA VAL A 10 13.36 9.46 17.67
C VAL A 10 12.74 8.10 17.37
N GLN A 11 13.56 7.19 16.84
CA GLN A 11 13.21 5.80 16.60
C GLN A 11 13.77 4.94 17.74
N ILE A 12 12.92 4.16 18.41
CA ILE A 12 13.32 3.32 19.54
C ILE A 12 13.18 1.84 19.16
N GLY A 13 14.24 1.09 19.40
CA GLY A 13 14.33 -0.35 19.20
C GLY A 13 14.83 -0.77 17.83
N GLY A 14 15.00 -2.09 17.66
CA GLY A 14 15.54 -2.75 16.47
C GLY A 14 14.51 -3.20 15.44
N GLY A 15 13.23 -2.86 15.60
CA GLY A 15 12.17 -3.32 14.73
C GLY A 15 12.24 -2.76 13.31
N SER A 16 11.93 -3.60 12.32
CA SER A 16 12.00 -3.22 10.90
C SER A 16 10.96 -2.18 10.52
N ALA A 17 9.77 -2.20 11.10
CA ALA A 17 8.70 -1.27 10.74
C ALA A 17 8.96 0.14 11.29
N ALA A 18 9.51 0.27 12.52
CA ALA A 18 9.99 1.56 13.03
C ALA A 18 11.15 2.09 12.19
N ALA A 19 12.05 1.19 11.73
CA ALA A 19 13.15 1.57 10.86
C ALA A 19 12.68 2.06 9.48
N VAL A 20 11.62 1.46 8.90
CA VAL A 20 10.94 1.93 7.67
C VAL A 20 10.33 3.31 7.89
N CYS A 21 9.59 3.52 9.00
CA CYS A 21 9.04 4.83 9.34
C CYS A 21 10.14 5.89 9.42
N GLY A 22 11.20 5.62 10.19
CA GLY A 22 12.35 6.52 10.31
C GLY A 22 13.08 6.74 8.97
N ARG A 23 13.16 5.71 8.09
CA ARG A 23 13.77 5.84 6.76
C ARG A 23 12.98 6.79 5.88
N LEU A 24 11.67 6.62 5.79
CA LEU A 24 10.81 7.51 5.00
C LEU A 24 10.89 8.96 5.50
N MET A 25 10.86 9.17 6.82
CA MET A 25 11.03 10.50 7.41
C MET A 25 12.38 11.12 7.07
N ALA A 26 13.47 10.34 7.16
CA ALA A 26 14.82 10.80 6.80
C ALA A 26 14.95 11.12 5.31
N ASP A 27 14.33 10.33 4.43
CA ASP A 27 14.37 10.54 2.98
C ASP A 27 13.71 11.87 2.57
N VAL A 28 12.73 12.35 3.32
CA VAL A 28 12.10 13.66 3.11
C VAL A 28 12.70 14.78 3.97
N GLY A 29 13.79 14.51 4.69
CA GLY A 29 14.65 15.51 5.32
C GLY A 29 14.52 15.68 6.84
N ALA A 30 13.80 14.77 7.54
CA ALA A 30 13.77 14.79 9.00
C ALA A 30 15.12 14.37 9.61
N GLN A 31 15.41 14.91 10.79
CA GLN A 31 16.55 14.49 11.62
C GLN A 31 16.13 13.28 12.46
N VAL A 32 16.58 12.09 12.06
CA VAL A 32 16.20 10.84 12.75
C VAL A 32 17.34 10.37 13.64
N THR A 33 17.04 10.16 14.92
CA THR A 33 17.96 9.60 15.91
C THR A 33 17.43 8.24 16.37
N CYS A 34 18.28 7.22 16.32
CA CYS A 34 17.96 5.87 16.77
C CYS A 34 18.44 5.65 18.21
N ILE A 35 17.61 4.99 19.00
CA ILE A 35 17.94 4.45 20.31
C ILE A 35 17.87 2.92 20.19
N ASP A 36 18.96 2.24 20.52
CA ASP A 36 19.11 0.78 20.47
C ASP A 36 18.68 0.17 19.10
N PRO A 37 19.25 0.68 17.97
CA PRO A 37 18.95 0.13 16.65
C PRO A 37 19.59 -1.26 16.49
N ASP A 38 18.88 -2.17 15.79
CA ASP A 38 19.49 -3.38 15.28
C ASP A 38 20.09 -3.13 13.89
N ALA A 39 21.22 -3.76 13.59
CA ALA A 39 21.89 -3.75 12.30
C ALA A 39 22.15 -5.18 11.78
N GLY A 40 21.55 -6.19 12.40
CA GLY A 40 21.83 -7.61 12.14
C GLY A 40 21.42 -8.11 10.75
N THR A 41 20.64 -7.34 9.97
CA THR A 41 20.28 -7.69 8.60
C THR A 41 20.67 -6.59 7.61
N THR A 42 20.88 -6.99 6.35
CA THR A 42 21.15 -6.05 5.25
C THR A 42 20.03 -5.01 5.09
N LEU A 43 18.77 -5.42 5.29
CA LEU A 43 17.63 -4.51 5.25
C LEU A 43 17.73 -3.46 6.37
N LEU A 44 17.99 -3.85 7.62
CA LEU A 44 18.12 -2.92 8.74
C LEU A 44 19.31 -1.98 8.57
N ALA A 45 20.43 -2.47 8.05
CA ALA A 45 21.57 -1.64 7.71
C ALA A 45 21.20 -0.56 6.66
N TYR A 46 20.44 -0.93 5.62
CA TYR A 46 19.91 0.02 4.64
C TYR A 46 18.93 1.01 5.29
N LEU A 47 17.95 0.54 6.05
CA LEU A 47 16.90 1.38 6.65
C LEU A 47 17.47 2.38 7.66
N ASN A 48 18.48 2.00 8.45
CA ASN A 48 19.10 2.85 9.46
C ASN A 48 20.26 3.71 8.94
N ARG A 49 20.61 3.58 7.69
CA ARG A 49 21.66 4.37 7.04
C ARG A 49 21.43 5.88 7.19
N GLY A 50 22.48 6.60 7.60
CA GLY A 50 22.47 8.06 7.70
C GLY A 50 21.63 8.62 8.85
N LYS A 51 21.07 7.77 9.72
CA LYS A 51 20.44 8.18 10.97
C LYS A 51 21.49 8.34 12.05
N ALA A 52 21.29 9.29 12.98
CA ALA A 52 22.13 9.41 14.18
C ALA A 52 21.82 8.28 15.17
N VAL A 53 22.78 7.96 16.04
CA VAL A 53 22.57 6.98 17.13
C VAL A 53 22.86 7.66 18.46
N ALA A 54 21.89 7.64 19.37
CA ALA A 54 22.04 8.13 20.75
C ALA A 54 22.70 7.04 21.60
N ALA A 55 24.02 7.10 21.73
CA ALA A 55 24.81 6.04 22.38
C ALA A 55 24.74 6.11 23.91
N THR A 56 24.80 7.31 24.50
CA THR A 56 24.80 7.49 25.94
C THR A 56 23.40 7.78 26.52
N ALA A 57 23.22 7.59 27.81
CA ALA A 57 21.97 7.94 28.52
C ALA A 57 21.65 9.44 28.37
N THR A 58 22.67 10.31 28.39
CA THR A 58 22.52 11.75 28.19
C THR A 58 22.03 12.07 26.77
N ASP A 59 22.63 11.44 25.74
CA ASP A 59 22.21 11.63 24.35
C ASP A 59 20.77 11.16 24.10
N ARG A 60 20.40 10.02 24.72
CA ARG A 60 19.03 9.47 24.65
C ARG A 60 18.03 10.44 25.27
N HIS A 61 18.32 10.93 26.47
CA HIS A 61 17.43 11.89 27.15
C HIS A 61 17.31 13.20 26.35
N ALA A 62 18.41 13.75 25.88
CA ALA A 62 18.41 14.98 25.08
C ALA A 62 17.62 14.80 23.76
N SER A 63 17.80 13.67 23.07
CA SER A 63 17.07 13.36 21.85
C SER A 63 15.56 13.24 22.08
N LEU A 64 15.15 12.54 23.14
CA LEU A 64 13.73 12.40 23.51
C LEU A 64 13.10 13.74 23.91
N ALA A 65 13.82 14.55 24.70
CA ALA A 65 13.33 15.87 25.13
C ALA A 65 13.13 16.85 23.95
N ALA A 66 13.92 16.68 22.88
CA ALA A 66 13.86 17.55 21.69
C ALA A 66 13.01 16.99 20.56
N ALA A 67 12.42 15.80 20.69
CA ALA A 67 11.70 15.12 19.63
C ALA A 67 10.34 15.78 19.33
N ASP A 68 10.03 15.92 18.04
CA ASP A 68 8.66 16.20 17.56
C ASP A 68 7.83 14.91 17.49
N LEU A 69 8.48 13.80 17.11
CA LEU A 69 7.89 12.48 16.94
C LEU A 69 8.76 11.40 17.56
N ILE A 70 8.16 10.53 18.36
CA ILE A 70 8.80 9.33 18.89
C ILE A 70 8.08 8.10 18.33
N VAL A 71 8.84 7.21 17.69
CA VAL A 71 8.32 5.95 17.13
C VAL A 71 8.96 4.78 17.87
N ARG A 72 8.16 3.87 18.39
CA ARG A 72 8.62 2.66 19.08
C ARG A 72 7.88 1.44 18.54
N GLU A 73 8.60 0.32 18.39
CA GLU A 73 8.04 -0.94 17.87
C GLU A 73 8.14 -2.06 18.93
N GLY A 74 7.11 -2.89 19.02
CA GLY A 74 7.02 -4.08 19.85
C GLY A 74 5.65 -4.25 20.51
N PRO A 75 5.35 -5.45 21.02
CA PRO A 75 4.10 -5.73 21.72
C PRO A 75 4.03 -5.07 23.09
N PRO A 76 2.84 -4.85 23.67
CA PRO A 76 2.66 -4.19 24.95
C PRO A 76 3.50 -4.76 26.11
N LYS A 77 3.64 -6.10 26.17
CA LYS A 77 4.44 -6.77 27.21
C LYS A 77 5.92 -6.35 27.21
N GLU A 78 6.49 -6.06 26.05
CA GLU A 78 7.88 -5.59 25.94
C GLU A 78 7.99 -4.13 26.40
N TRP A 79 6.99 -3.31 26.11
CA TRP A 79 6.98 -1.92 26.59
C TRP A 79 6.85 -1.83 28.10
N ALA A 80 6.04 -2.71 28.73
CA ALA A 80 5.88 -2.72 30.19
C ALA A 80 7.21 -2.94 30.94
N ALA A 81 8.16 -3.63 30.31
CA ALA A 81 9.50 -3.88 30.85
C ALA A 81 10.55 -2.86 30.37
N SER A 82 10.17 -1.92 29.50
CA SER A 82 11.09 -0.95 28.88
C SER A 82 11.16 0.37 29.67
N PRO A 83 12.31 1.05 29.72
CA PRO A 83 12.41 2.41 30.27
C PRO A 83 11.66 3.45 29.39
N TYR A 84 11.18 3.05 28.21
CA TYR A 84 10.47 3.92 27.25
C TYR A 84 8.96 3.70 27.26
N VAL A 85 8.37 3.39 28.44
CA VAL A 85 6.90 3.34 28.62
C VAL A 85 6.28 4.72 28.36
N LEU A 86 5.02 4.75 27.91
CA LEU A 86 4.36 5.99 27.54
C LEU A 86 4.36 7.05 28.65
N PRO A 87 4.08 6.74 29.94
CA PRO A 87 4.15 7.74 31.01
C PRO A 87 5.54 8.36 31.16
N GLU A 88 6.62 7.58 31.00
CA GLU A 88 7.98 8.09 31.09
C GLU A 88 8.35 8.97 29.90
N LEU A 89 7.95 8.58 28.68
CA LEU A 89 8.12 9.42 27.49
C LEU A 89 7.39 10.76 27.65
N ARG A 90 6.19 10.76 28.25
CA ARG A 90 5.43 11.98 28.55
C ARG A 90 6.09 12.85 29.61
N ARG A 91 6.76 12.23 30.61
CA ARG A 91 7.52 12.95 31.64
C ARG A 91 8.75 13.67 31.03
N ILE A 92 9.40 13.03 30.05
CA ILE A 92 10.56 13.61 29.35
C ILE A 92 10.10 14.68 28.35
N ASN A 93 9.06 14.39 27.56
CA ASN A 93 8.54 15.28 26.54
C ASN A 93 7.00 15.14 26.41
N ALA A 94 6.30 16.05 27.08
CA ALA A 94 4.84 16.04 27.09
C ALA A 94 4.20 16.39 25.73
N SER A 95 4.95 17.10 24.86
CA SER A 95 4.44 17.62 23.58
C SER A 95 4.69 16.72 22.40
N ALA A 96 5.68 15.80 22.47
CA ALA A 96 6.00 14.91 21.35
C ALA A 96 4.80 14.03 20.96
N THR A 97 4.57 13.84 19.68
CA THR A 97 3.71 12.76 19.20
C THR A 97 4.39 11.42 19.47
N VAL A 98 3.69 10.47 20.08
CA VAL A 98 4.21 9.12 20.31
C VAL A 98 3.44 8.12 19.47
N VAL A 99 4.13 7.44 18.56
CA VAL A 99 3.61 6.34 17.74
C VAL A 99 4.12 5.03 18.34
N THR A 100 3.21 4.20 18.80
CA THR A 100 3.48 2.81 19.19
C THR A 100 3.06 1.91 18.01
N LEU A 101 3.98 1.07 17.57
CA LEU A 101 3.79 0.19 16.43
C LEU A 101 3.99 -1.25 16.89
N SER A 102 3.02 -2.12 16.61
CA SER A 102 3.11 -3.52 17.00
C SER A 102 2.38 -4.44 16.02
N PRO A 103 2.65 -5.75 16.04
CA PRO A 103 2.02 -6.69 15.10
C PRO A 103 0.49 -6.59 15.07
N TYR A 104 -0.14 -6.53 16.25
CA TYR A 104 -1.59 -6.53 16.40
C TYR A 104 -2.16 -5.29 17.10
N GLY A 105 -1.33 -4.24 17.30
CA GLY A 105 -1.73 -3.06 18.06
C GLY A 105 -1.58 -3.25 19.57
N ALA A 106 -1.72 -2.14 20.32
CA ALA A 106 -1.48 -2.11 21.77
C ALA A 106 -2.64 -2.65 22.62
N THR A 107 -3.80 -2.90 22.03
CA THR A 107 -5.04 -3.33 22.73
C THR A 107 -5.69 -4.52 22.04
N GLY A 108 -6.63 -5.15 22.75
CA GLY A 108 -7.37 -6.31 22.26
C GLY A 108 -6.68 -7.65 22.61
N PRO A 109 -7.41 -8.78 22.46
CA PRO A 109 -6.98 -10.09 22.95
C PRO A 109 -5.68 -10.61 22.31
N ARG A 110 -5.32 -10.15 21.11
CA ARG A 110 -4.12 -10.58 20.39
C ARG A 110 -2.93 -9.62 20.52
N ALA A 111 -3.03 -8.56 21.32
CA ALA A 111 -2.02 -7.50 21.42
C ALA A 111 -0.60 -8.02 21.72
N ASN A 112 -0.50 -9.14 22.43
CA ASN A 112 0.79 -9.76 22.82
C ASN A 112 1.12 -11.05 22.05
N ASP A 113 0.34 -11.41 21.03
CA ASP A 113 0.62 -12.59 20.20
C ASP A 113 1.95 -12.40 19.45
N PRO A 114 2.80 -13.42 19.41
CA PRO A 114 4.00 -13.38 18.60
C PRO A 114 3.62 -13.42 17.12
N ALA A 115 4.32 -12.63 16.31
CA ALA A 115 4.08 -12.59 14.88
C ALA A 115 5.39 -12.46 14.08
N THR A 116 5.29 -12.76 12.80
CA THR A 116 6.31 -12.55 11.78
C THR A 116 5.66 -12.04 10.50
N ASP A 117 6.46 -11.63 9.53
CA ASP A 117 5.95 -11.21 8.22
C ASP A 117 4.97 -12.25 7.64
N LEU A 118 5.36 -13.52 7.56
CA LEU A 118 4.51 -14.61 7.03
C LEU A 118 3.18 -14.72 7.80
N THR A 119 3.22 -14.74 9.13
CA THR A 119 2.00 -14.94 9.94
C THR A 119 1.06 -13.74 9.89
N LEU A 120 1.60 -12.51 9.73
CA LEU A 120 0.80 -11.30 9.55
C LEU A 120 0.08 -11.29 8.19
N PHE A 121 0.74 -11.75 7.11
CA PHE A 121 0.09 -11.90 5.81
C PHE A 121 -1.04 -12.92 5.82
N PHE A 122 -0.89 -14.00 6.57
CA PHE A 122 -1.96 -14.98 6.75
C PHE A 122 -3.11 -14.43 7.60
N ALA A 123 -2.78 -13.81 8.73
CA ALA A 123 -3.77 -13.20 9.63
C ALA A 123 -4.58 -12.09 8.97
N SER A 124 -4.00 -11.32 8.05
CA SER A 124 -4.67 -10.24 7.32
C SER A 124 -5.54 -10.70 6.14
N GLY A 125 -5.44 -11.96 5.74
CA GLY A 125 -6.13 -12.50 4.57
C GLY A 125 -5.48 -12.17 3.22
N ILE A 126 -4.45 -11.33 3.17
CA ILE A 126 -3.78 -10.91 1.91
C ILE A 126 -3.19 -12.10 1.16
N SER A 127 -2.57 -13.07 1.86
CA SER A 127 -2.00 -14.28 1.26
C SER A 127 -3.03 -15.09 0.46
N ARG A 128 -4.33 -14.96 0.76
CA ARG A 128 -5.41 -15.58 -0.02
C ARG A 128 -5.51 -15.05 -1.45
N GLN A 129 -5.19 -13.79 -1.66
CA GLN A 129 -5.35 -13.11 -2.96
C GLN A 129 -4.02 -12.81 -3.67
N LEU A 130 -2.89 -12.91 -3.00
CA LEU A 130 -1.61 -12.40 -3.51
C LEU A 130 -1.24 -12.99 -4.88
N LEU A 131 -1.43 -14.30 -5.05
CA LEU A 131 -1.20 -15.01 -6.32
C LEU A 131 -2.40 -14.97 -7.30
N GLY A 132 -3.49 -14.32 -6.92
CA GLY A 132 -4.74 -14.46 -7.65
C GLY A 132 -5.42 -15.80 -7.44
N GLN A 133 -6.32 -16.14 -8.35
CA GLN A 133 -7.01 -17.43 -8.32
C GLN A 133 -6.09 -18.55 -8.79
N VAL A 134 -6.30 -19.71 -8.22
CA VAL A 134 -5.55 -20.95 -8.51
C VAL A 134 -6.49 -22.01 -9.08
N ASP A 135 -5.96 -22.88 -9.94
CA ASP A 135 -6.69 -24.00 -10.51
C ASP A 135 -6.88 -25.13 -9.49
N ASP A 136 -5.90 -25.30 -8.61
CA ASP A 136 -5.91 -26.31 -7.56
C ASP A 136 -5.67 -25.66 -6.18
N LEU A 137 -6.58 -25.85 -5.26
CA LEU A 137 -6.48 -25.38 -3.88
C LEU A 137 -5.37 -26.09 -3.07
N SER A 138 -4.73 -27.14 -3.60
CA SER A 138 -3.53 -27.72 -3.03
C SER A 138 -2.29 -26.83 -3.20
N GLU A 139 -2.31 -25.86 -4.12
CA GLU A 139 -1.27 -24.83 -4.23
C GLU A 139 -1.28 -23.95 -2.98
N ALA A 140 -0.17 -23.93 -2.26
CA ALA A 140 -0.08 -23.22 -0.99
C ALA A 140 -0.15 -21.68 -1.19
N PRO A 141 -0.88 -20.93 -0.33
CA PRO A 141 -0.78 -19.48 -0.28
C PRO A 141 0.64 -19.05 0.09
N ILE A 142 1.06 -17.86 -0.35
CA ILE A 142 2.40 -17.34 -0.08
C ILE A 142 2.35 -15.96 0.60
N ARG A 143 3.48 -15.58 1.19
CA ARG A 143 3.79 -14.19 1.55
C ARG A 143 4.54 -13.51 0.39
N PRO A 144 4.56 -12.16 0.33
CA PRO A 144 5.40 -11.46 -0.64
C PRO A 144 6.88 -11.52 -0.26
N VAL A 145 7.73 -11.22 -1.25
CA VAL A 145 9.19 -11.12 -1.08
C VAL A 145 9.55 -9.95 -0.16
N GLY A 146 10.58 -10.13 0.65
CA GLY A 146 11.07 -9.14 1.61
C GLY A 146 10.18 -9.03 2.86
N GLU A 147 10.41 -8.00 3.66
CA GLU A 147 9.68 -7.72 4.90
C GLU A 147 8.53 -6.73 4.62
N GLN A 148 7.59 -7.11 3.74
CA GLN A 148 6.53 -6.20 3.27
C GLN A 148 5.58 -5.76 4.38
N SER A 149 5.35 -6.59 5.40
CA SER A 149 4.55 -6.20 6.56
C SER A 149 5.19 -5.04 7.33
N ALA A 150 6.52 -5.04 7.44
CA ALA A 150 7.27 -3.94 8.05
C ALA A 150 7.18 -2.66 7.21
N PHE A 151 7.27 -2.76 5.87
CA PHE A 151 7.09 -1.61 4.99
C PHE A 151 5.70 -0.99 5.13
N ILE A 152 4.65 -1.77 5.14
CA ILE A 152 3.27 -1.26 5.24
C ILE A 152 2.99 -0.71 6.65
N GLY A 153 3.42 -1.40 7.71
CA GLY A 153 3.31 -0.91 9.08
C GLY A 153 4.08 0.40 9.30
N GLY A 154 5.31 0.47 8.78
CA GLY A 154 6.15 1.68 8.85
C GLY A 154 5.57 2.86 8.07
N LEU A 155 4.99 2.61 6.87
CA LEU A 155 4.25 3.62 6.11
C LEU A 155 3.03 4.14 6.88
N ALA A 156 2.25 3.24 7.50
CA ALA A 156 1.10 3.62 8.32
C ALA A 156 1.53 4.48 9.52
N ALA A 157 2.63 4.10 10.20
CA ALA A 157 3.19 4.86 11.30
C ALA A 157 3.68 6.25 10.85
N ALA A 158 4.36 6.35 9.72
CA ALA A 158 4.81 7.62 9.15
C ALA A 158 3.62 8.51 8.78
N CYS A 159 2.60 7.95 8.11
CA CYS A 159 1.39 8.67 7.74
C CYS A 159 0.66 9.21 8.97
N ALA A 160 0.39 8.36 9.96
CA ALA A 160 -0.32 8.74 11.17
C ALA A 160 0.45 9.78 12.01
N GLY A 161 1.77 9.58 12.18
CA GLY A 161 2.65 10.50 12.90
C GLY A 161 2.73 11.88 12.26
N MET A 162 2.81 11.93 10.92
CA MET A 162 2.81 13.20 10.18
C MET A 162 1.49 13.94 10.30
N HIS A 163 0.35 13.25 10.17
CA HIS A 163 -0.95 13.89 10.37
C HIS A 163 -1.10 14.45 11.79
N ALA A 164 -0.72 13.67 12.81
CA ALA A 164 -0.77 14.14 14.19
C ALA A 164 0.06 15.42 14.43
N SER A 165 1.20 15.55 13.73
CA SER A 165 2.07 16.72 13.83
C SER A 165 1.50 18.02 13.24
N LEU A 166 0.38 17.94 12.50
CA LEU A 166 -0.33 19.09 11.92
C LEU A 166 -1.40 19.67 12.86
N GLY A 167 -1.84 18.85 13.83
CA GLY A 167 -2.90 19.22 14.75
C GLY A 167 -2.42 20.14 15.88
N ASN A 168 -3.37 20.82 16.51
CA ASN A 168 -3.14 21.70 17.68
C ASN A 168 -3.14 20.93 19.01
N GLN A 169 -3.10 19.60 18.99
CA GLN A 169 -3.08 18.77 20.20
C GLN A 169 -1.68 18.27 20.47
N PRO A 170 -0.89 18.96 21.31
CA PRO A 170 0.44 18.46 21.71
C PRO A 170 0.29 17.14 22.45
N GLY A 171 1.28 16.26 22.30
CA GLY A 171 1.28 15.01 22.99
C GLY A 171 0.30 13.96 22.48
N ALA A 172 -0.03 13.96 21.19
CA ALA A 172 -0.85 12.92 20.59
C ALA A 172 -0.23 11.52 20.78
N SER A 173 -1.08 10.54 21.04
CA SER A 173 -0.70 9.12 21.12
C SER A 173 -1.37 8.35 19.99
N ILE A 174 -0.59 7.54 19.29
CA ILE A 174 -1.04 6.75 18.14
C ILE A 174 -0.64 5.30 18.35
N ASP A 175 -1.59 4.41 18.14
CA ASP A 175 -1.42 2.96 18.21
C ASP A 175 -1.63 2.37 16.80
N VAL A 176 -0.53 1.96 16.16
CA VAL A 176 -0.53 1.36 14.81
C VAL A 176 -0.46 -0.15 14.92
N SER A 177 -1.38 -0.83 14.26
CA SER A 177 -1.39 -2.29 14.09
C SER A 177 -0.91 -2.65 12.70
N ILE A 178 0.17 -3.44 12.58
CA ILE A 178 0.67 -3.92 11.28
C ILE A 178 -0.38 -4.82 10.62
N HIS A 179 -1.08 -5.65 11.41
CA HIS A 179 -2.17 -6.48 10.94
C HIS A 179 -3.30 -5.66 10.31
N GLU A 180 -3.74 -4.57 10.96
CA GLU A 180 -4.75 -3.66 10.41
C GLU A 180 -4.22 -2.92 9.18
N ALA A 181 -2.94 -2.53 9.19
CA ALA A 181 -2.31 -1.86 8.04
C ALA A 181 -2.30 -2.75 6.80
N LEU A 182 -1.95 -4.02 6.94
CA LEU A 182 -2.06 -5.01 5.86
C LEU A 182 -3.52 -5.20 5.44
N SER A 183 -4.42 -5.45 6.40
CA SER A 183 -5.84 -5.71 6.11
C SER A 183 -6.48 -4.56 5.33
N THR A 184 -6.17 -3.29 5.67
CA THR A 184 -6.70 -2.11 4.96
C THR A 184 -6.27 -2.01 3.51
N LEU A 185 -5.20 -2.68 3.08
CA LEU A 185 -4.86 -2.75 1.66
C LEU A 185 -5.91 -3.53 0.85
N ALA A 186 -6.54 -4.54 1.45
CA ALA A 186 -7.63 -5.33 0.86
C ALA A 186 -9.01 -4.66 1.05
N MET A 187 -9.07 -3.35 1.02
CA MET A 187 -10.23 -2.54 1.41
C MET A 187 -11.54 -2.94 0.71
N THR A 188 -11.49 -3.29 -0.57
CA THR A 188 -12.68 -3.72 -1.33
C THR A 188 -13.25 -5.02 -0.79
N GLU A 189 -12.40 -5.99 -0.48
CA GLU A 189 -12.84 -7.29 0.04
C GLU A 189 -13.31 -7.18 1.50
N LEU A 190 -12.66 -6.33 2.29
CA LEU A 190 -13.13 -6.01 3.64
C LEU A 190 -14.51 -5.33 3.62
N ALA A 191 -14.70 -4.34 2.72
CA ALA A 191 -15.99 -3.68 2.54
C ALA A 191 -17.07 -4.67 2.09
N ARG A 192 -16.75 -5.52 1.10
CA ARG A 192 -17.63 -6.57 0.60
C ARG A 192 -18.07 -7.51 1.71
N ALA A 193 -17.13 -8.01 2.50
CA ALA A 193 -17.42 -8.88 3.63
C ALA A 193 -18.21 -8.15 4.73
N GLY A 194 -17.85 -6.90 5.03
CA GLY A 194 -18.53 -6.09 6.04
C GLY A 194 -19.97 -5.74 5.68
N LEU A 195 -20.29 -5.64 4.39
CA LEU A 195 -21.64 -5.41 3.86
C LEU A 195 -22.42 -6.72 3.65
N GLY A 196 -21.84 -7.88 3.98
CA GLY A 196 -22.48 -9.18 3.81
C GLY A 196 -22.51 -9.70 2.37
N HIS A 197 -21.72 -9.11 1.47
CA HIS A 197 -21.60 -9.55 0.09
C HIS A 197 -20.63 -10.73 -0.02
N LYS A 198 -20.77 -11.52 -1.10
CA LYS A 198 -19.89 -12.66 -1.34
C LYS A 198 -18.45 -12.20 -1.52
N SER A 199 -17.55 -12.70 -0.69
CA SER A 199 -16.12 -12.49 -0.80
C SER A 199 -15.53 -13.25 -1.97
N TRP A 200 -14.37 -12.80 -2.42
CA TRP A 200 -13.59 -13.42 -3.47
C TRP A 200 -13.10 -14.82 -3.05
N ASP A 201 -13.21 -15.78 -3.94
CA ASP A 201 -12.75 -17.16 -3.76
C ASP A 201 -11.37 -17.38 -4.42
N ARG A 202 -10.48 -18.13 -3.73
CA ARG A 202 -9.16 -18.44 -4.27
C ARG A 202 -9.19 -19.42 -5.43
N LYS A 203 -10.17 -20.33 -5.45
CA LYS A 203 -10.35 -21.26 -6.56
C LYS A 203 -10.88 -20.55 -7.80
N ARG A 204 -10.24 -20.77 -8.94
CA ARG A 204 -10.71 -20.26 -10.22
C ARG A 204 -12.01 -20.93 -10.66
N LEU A 205 -13.04 -20.13 -10.91
CA LEU A 205 -14.34 -20.55 -11.40
C LEU A 205 -14.53 -20.10 -12.86
N GLY A 206 -13.63 -20.57 -13.73
CA GLY A 206 -13.77 -20.40 -15.18
C GLY A 206 -13.29 -19.08 -15.78
N ASP A 207 -13.15 -18.02 -15.00
CA ASP A 207 -12.84 -16.68 -15.54
C ASP A 207 -11.45 -16.14 -15.24
N GLY A 208 -10.76 -16.71 -14.29
CA GLY A 208 -9.43 -16.28 -13.87
C GLY A 208 -9.25 -14.76 -13.75
N ASN A 209 -8.19 -14.34 -13.10
CA ASN A 209 -7.76 -12.92 -13.10
C ASN A 209 -7.38 -12.39 -14.48
N GLY A 210 -7.32 -13.23 -15.48
CA GLY A 210 -6.96 -12.91 -16.84
C GLY A 210 -7.84 -11.90 -17.53
N ALA A 211 -9.05 -11.67 -17.03
CA ALA A 211 -9.92 -10.60 -17.52
C ALA A 211 -9.39 -9.19 -17.19
N THR A 212 -8.54 -9.06 -16.19
CA THR A 212 -7.99 -7.75 -15.76
C THR A 212 -6.51 -7.59 -16.01
N VAL A 213 -5.70 -8.63 -15.77
CA VAL A 213 -4.26 -8.67 -16.05
C VAL A 213 -3.91 -10.04 -16.57
N THR A 214 -3.21 -10.08 -17.69
CA THR A 214 -2.68 -11.28 -18.28
C THR A 214 -1.18 -11.24 -18.31
N ILE A 215 -0.52 -12.28 -17.84
CA ILE A 215 0.91 -12.47 -18.01
C ILE A 215 1.11 -13.50 -19.12
N LEU A 216 1.76 -13.09 -20.18
CA LEU A 216 2.07 -13.94 -21.34
C LEU A 216 3.56 -14.30 -21.34
N PRO A 217 3.91 -15.55 -21.68
CA PRO A 217 5.30 -15.92 -21.92
C PRO A 217 5.83 -15.19 -23.17
N ALA A 218 7.06 -14.72 -23.10
CA ALA A 218 7.81 -14.13 -24.20
C ALA A 218 9.02 -15.02 -24.54
N SER A 219 9.78 -14.70 -25.58
CA SER A 219 10.98 -15.47 -25.95
C SER A 219 12.09 -15.38 -24.88
N ASP A 220 12.12 -14.29 -24.09
CA ASP A 220 13.13 -13.95 -23.09
C ASP A 220 12.54 -13.76 -21.68
N GLY A 221 11.34 -14.25 -21.41
CA GLY A 221 10.70 -14.14 -20.10
C GLY A 221 9.18 -13.98 -20.19
N TYR A 222 8.66 -12.91 -19.61
CA TYR A 222 7.21 -12.66 -19.54
C TYR A 222 6.87 -11.18 -19.79
N THR A 223 5.67 -10.94 -20.33
CA THR A 223 5.07 -9.61 -20.44
C THR A 223 3.68 -9.62 -19.84
N ALA A 224 3.26 -8.49 -19.26
CA ALA A 224 1.93 -8.33 -18.69
C ALA A 224 1.12 -7.34 -19.53
N ILE A 225 -0.14 -7.66 -19.82
CA ILE A 225 -1.09 -6.82 -20.53
C ILE A 225 -2.38 -6.67 -19.74
N SER A 226 -3.09 -5.56 -19.92
CA SER A 226 -4.37 -5.32 -19.24
C SER A 226 -5.37 -4.53 -20.12
N PRO A 227 -5.87 -5.10 -21.23
CA PRO A 227 -6.87 -4.46 -22.09
C PRO A 227 -8.26 -4.55 -21.44
N ARG A 228 -8.58 -3.64 -20.51
CA ARG A 228 -9.81 -3.67 -19.69
C ARG A 228 -11.06 -3.23 -20.45
N GLU A 229 -10.87 -2.32 -21.42
CA GLU A 229 -11.94 -1.75 -22.25
C GLU A 229 -11.99 -2.42 -23.63
N GLU A 230 -13.18 -2.46 -24.26
CA GLU A 230 -13.31 -3.04 -25.62
C GLU A 230 -12.41 -2.33 -26.64
N LYS A 231 -12.23 -1.01 -26.50
CA LYS A 231 -11.30 -0.26 -27.36
C LYS A 231 -9.87 -0.74 -27.18
N GLN A 232 -9.42 -0.97 -25.93
CA GLN A 232 -8.08 -1.50 -25.65
C GLN A 232 -7.93 -2.93 -26.15
N TRP A 233 -9.00 -3.74 -26.07
CA TRP A 233 -9.00 -5.09 -26.64
C TRP A 233 -8.83 -5.07 -28.16
N THR A 234 -9.58 -4.22 -28.87
CA THR A 234 -9.42 -4.03 -30.31
C THR A 234 -8.02 -3.58 -30.69
N SER A 235 -7.45 -2.64 -29.92
CA SER A 235 -6.06 -2.21 -30.08
C SER A 235 -5.07 -3.34 -29.83
N TRP A 236 -5.35 -4.22 -28.86
CA TRP A 236 -4.50 -5.38 -28.59
C TRP A 236 -4.52 -6.39 -29.74
N LEU A 237 -5.68 -6.68 -30.32
CA LEU A 237 -5.76 -7.51 -31.51
C LEU A 237 -4.96 -6.90 -32.68
N LYS A 238 -5.01 -5.57 -32.85
CA LYS A 238 -4.21 -4.87 -33.85
C LYS A 238 -2.69 -5.01 -33.56
N ALA A 239 -2.27 -4.90 -32.32
CA ALA A 239 -0.87 -5.11 -31.93
C ALA A 239 -0.37 -6.52 -32.25
N MET A 240 -1.27 -7.51 -32.32
CA MET A 240 -1.01 -8.89 -32.75
C MET A 240 -1.25 -9.14 -34.26
N ASP A 241 -1.21 -8.09 -35.09
CA ASP A 241 -1.48 -8.18 -36.54
C ASP A 241 -2.88 -8.71 -36.90
N SER A 242 -3.87 -8.40 -36.06
CA SER A 242 -5.30 -8.74 -36.28
C SER A 242 -5.54 -10.23 -36.58
N PRO A 243 -5.18 -11.14 -35.69
CA PRO A 243 -5.27 -12.57 -35.93
C PRO A 243 -6.69 -13.02 -36.21
N ALA A 244 -6.87 -13.99 -37.12
CA ALA A 244 -8.18 -14.45 -37.55
C ALA A 244 -9.10 -14.90 -36.41
N TRP A 245 -8.56 -15.46 -35.35
CA TRP A 245 -9.34 -15.85 -34.15
C TRP A 245 -9.85 -14.65 -33.33
N GLY A 246 -9.40 -13.42 -33.57
CA GLY A 246 -9.86 -12.21 -32.88
C GLY A 246 -11.36 -11.95 -33.02
N ASN A 247 -11.99 -12.44 -34.11
CA ASN A 247 -13.43 -12.33 -34.39
C ASN A 247 -14.21 -13.62 -34.00
N ASP A 248 -13.58 -14.60 -33.39
CA ASP A 248 -14.25 -15.83 -32.98
C ASP A 248 -15.32 -15.50 -31.91
N PRO A 249 -16.58 -15.98 -32.08
CA PRO A 249 -17.66 -15.73 -31.10
C PRO A 249 -17.33 -16.16 -29.68
N ARG A 250 -16.38 -17.08 -29.48
CA ARG A 250 -15.89 -17.46 -28.16
C ARG A 250 -15.19 -16.32 -27.41
N PHE A 251 -14.74 -15.29 -28.12
CA PHE A 251 -13.97 -14.18 -27.57
C PHE A 251 -14.68 -12.82 -27.71
N VAL A 252 -15.91 -12.81 -28.23
CA VAL A 252 -16.75 -11.61 -28.41
C VAL A 252 -18.14 -11.89 -27.80
N PRO A 253 -18.65 -11.07 -26.89
CA PRO A 253 -18.04 -9.91 -26.17
C PRO A 253 -17.10 -10.31 -25.03
N LYS A 254 -16.69 -9.34 -24.21
CA LYS A 254 -15.76 -9.55 -23.07
C LYS A 254 -16.14 -10.73 -22.16
N ALA A 255 -17.43 -10.90 -21.86
CA ALA A 255 -17.91 -12.00 -21.02
C ALA A 255 -17.55 -13.39 -21.60
N ASN A 256 -17.53 -13.52 -22.93
CA ASN A 256 -17.12 -14.75 -23.59
C ASN A 256 -15.61 -14.96 -23.52
N ARG A 257 -14.79 -13.88 -23.60
CA ARG A 257 -13.34 -13.96 -23.38
C ARG A 257 -13.02 -14.53 -22.01
N VAL A 258 -13.70 -14.03 -21.00
CA VAL A 258 -13.56 -14.51 -19.61
C VAL A 258 -13.90 -16.00 -19.50
N LYS A 259 -15.00 -16.43 -20.09
CA LYS A 259 -15.48 -17.81 -20.10
C LYS A 259 -14.53 -18.78 -20.81
N ASN A 260 -13.89 -18.33 -21.89
CA ASN A 260 -13.01 -19.12 -22.75
C ASN A 260 -11.53 -18.73 -22.56
N TRP A 261 -11.21 -18.28 -21.34
CA TRP A 261 -9.90 -17.70 -21.00
C TRP A 261 -8.73 -18.60 -21.37
N ASP A 262 -8.77 -19.89 -21.05
CA ASP A 262 -7.64 -20.80 -21.31
C ASP A 262 -7.34 -20.95 -22.79
N ALA A 263 -8.38 -21.06 -23.61
CA ALA A 263 -8.24 -21.12 -25.06
C ALA A 263 -7.66 -19.82 -25.62
N LEU A 264 -8.14 -18.67 -25.12
CA LEU A 264 -7.66 -17.35 -25.51
C LEU A 264 -6.19 -17.16 -25.08
N HIS A 265 -5.87 -17.50 -23.85
CA HIS A 265 -4.50 -17.40 -23.31
C HIS A 265 -3.51 -18.25 -24.10
N ALA A 266 -3.91 -19.46 -24.50
CA ALA A 266 -3.08 -20.32 -25.33
C ALA A 266 -2.77 -19.71 -26.72
N LEU A 267 -3.79 -19.09 -27.36
CA LEU A 267 -3.62 -18.40 -28.66
C LEU A 267 -2.70 -17.18 -28.53
N MET A 268 -2.90 -16.34 -27.52
CA MET A 268 -2.03 -15.20 -27.26
C MET A 268 -0.62 -15.63 -26.92
N SER A 269 -0.45 -16.70 -26.11
CA SER A 269 0.86 -17.25 -25.75
C SER A 269 1.62 -17.82 -26.93
N HIS A 270 0.93 -18.40 -27.91
CA HIS A 270 1.57 -18.88 -29.14
C HIS A 270 2.22 -17.72 -29.89
N TRP A 271 1.51 -16.59 -30.02
CA TRP A 271 2.04 -15.39 -30.66
C TRP A 271 3.18 -14.76 -29.83
N SER A 272 2.97 -14.56 -28.51
CA SER A 272 3.90 -13.80 -27.67
C SER A 272 5.25 -14.49 -27.50
N ARG A 273 5.34 -15.83 -27.54
CA ARG A 273 6.61 -16.57 -27.50
C ARG A 273 7.54 -16.30 -28.70
N LEU A 274 7.02 -15.70 -29.76
CA LEU A 274 7.82 -15.34 -30.94
C LEU A 274 8.53 -14.00 -30.79
N HIS A 275 8.24 -13.23 -29.73
CA HIS A 275 8.73 -11.88 -29.51
C HIS A 275 9.35 -11.72 -28.12
N ASP A 276 10.30 -10.80 -27.98
CA ASP A 276 10.83 -10.44 -26.66
C ASP A 276 9.84 -9.61 -25.84
N LYS A 277 9.96 -9.67 -24.50
CA LYS A 277 9.05 -9.04 -23.55
C LYS A 277 8.97 -7.52 -23.71
N GLN A 278 10.09 -6.88 -24.06
CA GLN A 278 10.13 -5.42 -24.24
C GLN A 278 9.44 -5.02 -25.54
N TRP A 279 9.70 -5.73 -26.64
CA TRP A 279 9.05 -5.47 -27.94
C TRP A 279 7.54 -5.61 -27.86
N ILE A 280 7.03 -6.65 -27.15
CA ILE A 280 5.58 -6.82 -26.95
C ILE A 280 5.00 -5.62 -26.19
N ALA A 281 5.65 -5.22 -25.08
CA ALA A 281 5.19 -4.10 -24.26
C ALA A 281 5.18 -2.79 -25.05
N ASP A 282 6.26 -2.49 -25.78
CA ASP A 282 6.38 -1.27 -26.59
C ASP A 282 5.34 -1.24 -27.72
N THR A 283 5.09 -2.39 -28.35
CA THR A 283 4.08 -2.50 -29.41
C THR A 283 2.67 -2.26 -28.87
N ALA A 284 2.35 -2.85 -27.72
CA ALA A 284 1.08 -2.63 -27.04
C ALA A 284 0.90 -1.16 -26.61
N GLN A 285 1.92 -0.54 -26.02
CA GLN A 285 1.88 0.86 -25.57
C GLN A 285 1.68 1.83 -26.75
N ARG A 286 2.27 1.57 -27.92
CA ARG A 286 2.03 2.37 -29.14
C ARG A 286 0.57 2.36 -29.58
N GLU A 287 -0.12 1.26 -29.36
CA GLU A 287 -1.56 1.11 -29.62
C GLU A 287 -2.43 1.49 -28.40
N HIS A 288 -1.86 2.15 -27.39
CA HIS A 288 -2.52 2.55 -26.14
C HIS A 288 -3.10 1.37 -25.33
N VAL A 289 -2.51 0.20 -25.43
CA VAL A 289 -2.84 -0.95 -24.58
C VAL A 289 -1.91 -0.96 -23.38
N PRO A 290 -2.45 -0.97 -22.15
CA PRO A 290 -1.62 -1.05 -20.95
C PRO A 290 -0.81 -2.35 -20.94
N SER A 291 0.51 -2.25 -20.99
CA SER A 291 1.42 -3.39 -21.04
C SER A 291 2.79 -3.00 -20.48
N PHE A 292 3.43 -3.95 -19.78
CA PHE A 292 4.79 -3.81 -19.28
C PHE A 292 5.52 -5.15 -19.30
N PRO A 293 6.84 -5.17 -19.57
CA PRO A 293 7.64 -6.39 -19.42
C PRO A 293 7.69 -6.75 -17.91
N LEU A 294 7.69 -8.03 -17.60
CA LEU A 294 8.04 -8.50 -16.27
C LEU A 294 9.56 -8.45 -16.15
N ARG A 295 10.06 -7.52 -15.33
CA ARG A 295 11.50 -7.30 -15.17
C ARG A 295 12.06 -8.14 -14.03
N GLU A 296 13.32 -8.51 -14.20
CA GLU A 296 14.15 -8.91 -13.07
C GLU A 296 14.54 -7.68 -12.24
N VAL A 297 14.75 -7.86 -10.94
CA VAL A 297 15.09 -6.75 -10.04
C VAL A 297 16.35 -6.00 -10.48
N SER A 298 17.35 -6.72 -11.01
CA SER A 298 18.60 -6.16 -11.53
C SER A 298 18.40 -5.22 -12.73
N GLU A 299 17.42 -5.50 -13.58
CA GLU A 299 17.15 -4.68 -14.78
C GLU A 299 16.74 -3.25 -14.43
N HIS A 300 16.22 -3.02 -13.21
CA HIS A 300 15.80 -1.69 -12.77
C HIS A 300 16.94 -0.71 -12.53
N LEU A 301 18.13 -1.21 -12.21
CA LEU A 301 19.30 -0.37 -11.95
C LEU A 301 19.72 0.46 -13.20
N ASP A 302 19.32 -0.03 -14.39
CA ASP A 302 19.71 0.55 -15.69
C ASP A 302 18.54 1.05 -16.54
N THR A 303 17.29 1.05 -16.05
CA THR A 303 16.15 1.54 -16.84
C THR A 303 16.28 3.02 -17.18
N PRO A 304 16.05 3.42 -18.45
CA PRO A 304 16.11 4.81 -18.85
C PRO A 304 15.17 5.73 -18.07
N GLN A 305 13.98 5.24 -17.70
CA GLN A 305 13.01 5.99 -16.92
C GLN A 305 13.55 6.37 -15.54
N LEU A 306 14.01 5.40 -14.76
CA LEU A 306 14.51 5.63 -13.40
C LEU A 306 15.80 6.44 -13.38
N ARG A 307 16.64 6.24 -14.41
CA ARG A 307 17.85 7.04 -14.61
C ARG A 307 17.51 8.51 -14.92
N HIS A 308 16.55 8.77 -15.81
CA HIS A 308 16.07 10.13 -16.12
C HIS A 308 15.54 10.83 -14.86
N ARG A 309 14.78 10.10 -14.02
CA ARG A 309 14.22 10.63 -12.79
C ARG A 309 15.23 10.76 -11.63
N GLY A 310 16.44 10.25 -11.81
CA GLY A 310 17.47 10.25 -10.75
C GLY A 310 17.04 9.49 -9.51
N TYR A 311 16.29 8.41 -9.71
CA TYR A 311 15.64 7.68 -8.62
C TYR A 311 16.63 7.00 -7.69
N TYR A 312 17.71 6.44 -8.22
CA TYR A 312 18.72 5.78 -7.39
C TYR A 312 19.81 6.75 -6.93
N ARG A 313 20.35 6.48 -5.75
CA ARG A 313 21.48 7.22 -5.16
C ARG A 313 22.57 6.26 -4.71
N PRO A 314 23.85 6.61 -4.89
CA PRO A 314 24.95 5.81 -4.39
C PRO A 314 24.95 5.79 -2.86
N SER A 315 25.30 4.66 -2.30
CA SER A 315 25.38 4.46 -0.85
C SER A 315 26.39 3.35 -0.53
N ASP A 316 27.20 3.58 0.50
CA ASP A 316 28.09 2.55 1.01
C ASP A 316 27.33 1.63 1.96
N LEU A 317 27.34 0.34 1.65
CA LEU A 317 26.72 -0.70 2.46
C LEU A 317 27.52 -1.99 2.34
N ALA A 318 27.80 -2.65 3.46
CA ALA A 318 28.60 -3.88 3.51
C ALA A 318 29.93 -3.80 2.77
N GLY A 319 30.61 -2.64 2.81
CA GLY A 319 31.90 -2.41 2.18
C GLY A 319 31.86 -2.22 0.65
N LYS A 320 30.67 -2.05 0.07
CA LYS A 320 30.47 -1.77 -1.35
C LYS A 320 29.64 -0.51 -1.55
N THR A 321 29.96 0.26 -2.57
CA THR A 321 29.08 1.33 -3.04
C THR A 321 28.02 0.75 -3.95
N ILE A 322 26.75 0.83 -3.55
CA ILE A 322 25.59 0.33 -4.26
C ILE A 322 24.58 1.42 -4.54
N GLN A 323 23.67 1.18 -5.47
CA GLN A 323 22.55 2.05 -5.76
C GLN A 323 21.35 1.70 -4.86
N VAL A 324 20.82 2.68 -4.14
CA VAL A 324 19.67 2.49 -3.26
C VAL A 324 18.50 3.36 -3.69
N PRO A 325 17.25 2.92 -3.42
CA PRO A 325 16.07 3.73 -3.70
C PRO A 325 16.11 5.10 -3.00
N SER A 326 15.62 6.12 -3.71
CA SER A 326 15.36 7.46 -3.19
C SER A 326 13.86 7.64 -2.90
N THR A 327 13.43 8.88 -2.64
CA THR A 327 12.00 9.23 -2.52
C THR A 327 11.27 8.94 -3.83
N PRO A 328 10.06 8.34 -3.78
CA PRO A 328 9.31 7.96 -4.98
C PRO A 328 8.54 9.14 -5.60
N PHE A 329 9.09 10.34 -5.52
CA PHE A 329 8.47 11.53 -6.11
C PHE A 329 9.50 12.60 -6.43
N GLY A 330 9.25 13.30 -7.53
CA GLY A 330 9.85 14.59 -7.82
C GLY A 330 9.17 15.69 -7.00
N LEU A 331 9.98 16.58 -6.43
CA LEU A 331 9.50 17.67 -5.59
C LEU A 331 10.01 19.01 -6.10
N SER A 332 9.09 19.95 -6.30
CA SER A 332 9.44 21.36 -6.41
C SER A 332 8.70 22.16 -5.34
N VAL A 333 9.38 23.13 -4.75
CA VAL A 333 8.83 23.99 -3.70
C VAL A 333 8.97 25.45 -4.14
N ALA A 334 7.83 26.14 -4.25
CA ALA A 334 7.80 27.58 -4.48
C ALA A 334 7.74 28.33 -3.14
N ALA A 335 8.27 29.55 -3.12
CA ALA A 335 8.07 30.44 -1.98
C ALA A 335 6.59 30.79 -1.83
N GLY A 336 6.11 30.82 -0.60
CA GLY A 336 4.76 31.16 -0.24
C GLY A 336 4.68 31.79 1.16
N ARG A 337 3.51 31.80 1.77
CA ARG A 337 3.31 32.30 3.13
C ARG A 337 3.07 31.13 4.07
N LYS A 338 3.57 31.25 5.30
CA LYS A 338 3.22 30.35 6.38
C LYS A 338 1.71 30.38 6.58
N GLN A 339 1.13 29.23 6.79
CA GLN A 339 -0.29 29.09 7.06
C GLN A 339 -0.47 28.62 8.51
N ASP A 340 -1.47 29.15 9.18
CA ASP A 340 -1.81 28.72 10.53
C ASP A 340 -2.14 27.23 10.57
N ALA A 341 -1.87 26.61 11.72
CA ALA A 341 -2.30 25.24 11.98
C ALA A 341 -3.82 25.10 11.90
N ALA A 342 -4.29 23.89 11.63
CA ALA A 342 -5.71 23.56 11.57
C ALA A 342 -6.44 23.99 12.85
N LYS A 343 -7.62 24.57 12.71
CA LYS A 343 -8.47 24.99 13.83
C LYS A 343 -9.60 23.98 14.03
N GLY A 344 -9.44 23.04 14.95
CA GLY A 344 -10.48 22.06 15.25
C GLY A 344 -9.94 20.80 15.93
N PRO A 345 -10.81 19.81 16.17
CA PRO A 345 -10.45 18.61 16.94
C PRO A 345 -9.58 17.63 16.18
N LEU A 346 -9.62 17.64 14.85
CA LEU A 346 -8.85 16.74 14.00
C LEU A 346 -7.70 17.47 13.30
N PRO A 347 -6.60 16.77 12.96
CA PRO A 347 -5.39 17.38 12.40
C PRO A 347 -5.56 18.23 11.14
N LEU A 348 -6.55 17.92 10.31
CA LEU A 348 -6.84 18.65 9.06
C LEU A 348 -8.17 19.45 9.11
N SER A 349 -8.70 19.69 10.31
CA SER A 349 -9.92 20.50 10.46
C SER A 349 -9.77 21.90 9.82
N GLY A 350 -10.69 22.25 8.93
CA GLY A 350 -10.67 23.52 8.19
C GLY A 350 -9.82 23.51 6.92
N MET A 351 -9.09 22.44 6.62
CA MET A 351 -8.40 22.26 5.34
C MET A 351 -9.38 21.74 4.27
N ARG A 352 -9.23 22.21 3.05
CA ARG A 352 -10.03 21.75 1.89
C ARG A 352 -9.15 21.06 0.86
N VAL A 353 -9.60 19.87 0.43
CA VAL A 353 -8.94 19.06 -0.60
C VAL A 353 -9.87 18.95 -1.81
N LEU A 354 -9.36 19.30 -2.97
CA LEU A 354 -10.04 19.10 -4.24
C LEU A 354 -9.53 17.82 -4.87
N ASP A 355 -10.41 16.82 -4.99
CA ASP A 355 -10.07 15.45 -5.39
C ASP A 355 -10.52 15.16 -6.81
N PHE A 356 -9.59 15.22 -7.78
CA PHE A 356 -9.80 14.81 -9.18
C PHE A 356 -9.36 13.36 -9.43
N SER A 357 -8.99 12.64 -8.38
CA SER A 357 -8.49 11.28 -8.55
C SER A 357 -9.61 10.26 -8.74
N TRP A 358 -9.27 9.11 -9.28
CA TRP A 358 -10.20 8.03 -9.55
C TRP A 358 -9.59 6.65 -9.29
N VAL A 359 -10.44 5.64 -9.17
CA VAL A 359 -10.17 4.22 -8.91
C VAL A 359 -9.59 4.02 -7.49
N ILE A 360 -8.27 3.85 -7.27
CA ILE A 360 -7.73 3.41 -5.97
C ILE A 360 -6.71 4.39 -5.38
N ALA A 361 -5.56 4.62 -6.01
CA ALA A 361 -4.42 5.28 -5.37
C ALA A 361 -4.73 6.69 -4.84
N GLY A 362 -5.25 7.57 -5.71
CA GLY A 362 -5.66 8.92 -5.31
C GLY A 362 -6.84 8.93 -4.34
N PRO A 363 -7.94 8.19 -4.61
CA PRO A 363 -9.06 8.09 -3.67
C PRO A 363 -8.69 7.52 -2.31
N THR A 364 -7.71 6.60 -2.21
CA THR A 364 -7.15 6.13 -0.94
C THR A 364 -6.46 7.27 -0.20
N THR A 365 -5.64 8.07 -0.90
CA THR A 365 -5.00 9.25 -0.33
C THR A 365 -6.03 10.18 0.30
N THR A 366 -7.03 10.57 -0.48
CA THR A 366 -8.02 11.56 -0.05
C THR A 366 -8.99 11.00 1.00
N ARG A 367 -9.20 9.68 1.06
CA ARG A 367 -9.89 9.03 2.20
C ARG A 367 -9.14 9.23 3.52
N TYR A 368 -7.80 9.05 3.53
CA TYR A 368 -7.01 9.31 4.74
C TYR A 368 -7.10 10.79 5.15
N LEU A 369 -7.03 11.71 4.18
CA LEU A 369 -7.17 13.14 4.47
C LEU A 369 -8.58 13.49 5.02
N ALA A 370 -9.64 12.89 4.47
CA ALA A 370 -11.00 13.05 4.98
C ALA A 370 -11.12 12.52 6.41
N ALA A 371 -10.60 11.32 6.68
CA ALA A 371 -10.61 10.73 8.02
C ALA A 371 -9.84 11.58 9.05
N MET A 372 -8.85 12.35 8.62
CA MET A 372 -8.12 13.31 9.46
C MET A 372 -8.80 14.68 9.56
N GLY A 373 -10.01 14.85 9.03
CA GLY A 373 -10.85 16.03 9.19
C GLY A 373 -10.81 17.06 8.07
N ALA A 374 -10.16 16.76 6.93
CA ALA A 374 -10.21 17.63 5.76
C ALA A 374 -11.60 17.58 5.10
N GLU A 375 -12.09 18.72 4.61
CA GLU A 375 -13.23 18.79 3.69
C GLU A 375 -12.75 18.32 2.31
N VAL A 376 -13.03 17.07 1.95
CA VAL A 376 -12.66 16.52 0.65
C VAL A 376 -13.82 16.64 -0.32
N ILE A 377 -13.62 17.40 -1.41
CA ILE A 377 -14.58 17.59 -2.51
C ILE A 377 -14.09 16.76 -3.70
N LYS A 378 -14.75 15.62 -3.96
CA LYS A 378 -14.49 14.78 -5.11
C LYS A 378 -15.22 15.32 -6.33
N VAL A 379 -14.46 15.63 -7.38
CA VAL A 379 -14.97 16.10 -8.68
C VAL A 379 -15.11 14.91 -9.60
N GLU A 380 -16.30 14.69 -10.12
CA GLU A 380 -16.63 13.54 -10.95
C GLU A 380 -17.27 13.98 -12.28
N ALA A 381 -17.10 13.14 -13.32
CA ALA A 381 -17.74 13.36 -14.58
C ALA A 381 -19.24 13.01 -14.52
N PRO A 382 -20.10 13.63 -15.36
CA PRO A 382 -21.49 13.23 -15.49
C PRO A 382 -21.65 11.78 -15.99
N GLY A 383 -22.78 11.17 -15.68
CA GLY A 383 -23.12 9.79 -16.06
C GLY A 383 -22.70 8.77 -15.01
N SER A 384 -21.66 8.01 -15.23
CA SER A 384 -21.25 6.93 -14.30
C SER A 384 -20.30 7.37 -13.17
N GLY A 385 -19.75 8.58 -13.25
CA GLY A 385 -18.74 9.04 -12.28
C GLY A 385 -17.45 8.21 -12.29
N ASP A 386 -16.88 7.99 -11.12
CA ASP A 386 -15.70 7.13 -10.92
C ASP A 386 -16.05 5.66 -11.20
N PRO A 387 -15.25 4.92 -11.98
CA PRO A 387 -15.45 3.49 -12.20
C PRO A 387 -15.58 2.65 -10.91
N GLY A 388 -14.99 3.11 -9.80
CA GLY A 388 -15.11 2.48 -8.49
C GLY A 388 -16.55 2.44 -7.94
N ARG A 389 -17.45 3.29 -8.46
CA ARG A 389 -18.87 3.30 -8.07
C ARG A 389 -19.63 2.02 -8.43
N ALA A 390 -19.13 1.26 -9.40
CA ALA A 390 -19.72 -0.01 -9.78
C ALA A 390 -19.46 -1.13 -8.76
N THR A 391 -18.66 -0.89 -7.72
CA THR A 391 -18.26 -1.88 -6.71
C THR A 391 -18.21 -1.24 -5.32
N GLU A 392 -17.95 -2.05 -4.29
CA GLU A 392 -17.76 -1.60 -2.91
C GLU A 392 -16.54 -0.66 -2.73
N LEU A 393 -15.73 -0.52 -3.78
CA LEU A 393 -14.54 0.35 -3.78
C LEU A 393 -14.91 1.81 -3.52
N HIS A 394 -15.97 2.32 -4.19
CA HIS A 394 -16.45 3.67 -3.93
C HIS A 394 -16.98 3.82 -2.50
N THR A 395 -17.74 2.83 -2.02
CA THR A 395 -18.32 2.85 -0.68
C THR A 395 -17.24 3.02 0.40
N VAL A 396 -16.11 2.32 0.27
CA VAL A 396 -15.02 2.42 1.25
C VAL A 396 -14.14 3.65 1.04
N LEU A 397 -13.83 4.03 -0.21
CA LEU A 397 -12.93 5.15 -0.49
C LEU A 397 -13.64 6.53 -0.49
N GLY A 398 -14.96 6.53 -0.60
CA GLY A 398 -15.78 7.74 -0.53
C GLY A 398 -16.15 8.17 0.89
N GLN A 399 -15.82 7.38 1.92
CA GLN A 399 -16.17 7.69 3.32
C GLN A 399 -15.77 9.12 3.70
N ALA A 400 -16.71 9.84 4.33
CA ALA A 400 -16.54 11.21 4.82
C ALA A 400 -16.15 12.25 3.76
N LYS A 401 -16.38 12.00 2.47
CA LYS A 401 -16.16 12.94 1.36
C LYS A 401 -17.47 13.61 0.93
N LYS A 402 -17.34 14.63 0.10
CA LYS A 402 -18.42 15.26 -0.67
C LYS A 402 -18.23 14.94 -2.16
N SER A 403 -19.33 14.79 -2.92
CA SER A 403 -19.29 14.58 -4.37
C SER A 403 -19.95 15.73 -5.11
N ILE A 404 -19.25 16.24 -6.14
CA ILE A 404 -19.78 17.19 -7.11
C ILE A 404 -19.58 16.65 -8.54
N VAL A 405 -20.53 16.96 -9.42
CA VAL A 405 -20.42 16.63 -10.83
C VAL A 405 -20.06 17.88 -11.64
N LEU A 406 -18.98 17.77 -12.43
CA LEU A 406 -18.55 18.79 -13.38
C LEU A 406 -18.25 18.17 -14.75
N ASP A 407 -18.93 18.60 -15.80
CA ASP A 407 -18.55 18.22 -17.17
C ASP A 407 -17.38 19.09 -17.64
N LEU A 408 -16.16 18.64 -17.36
CA LEU A 408 -14.93 19.36 -17.73
C LEU A 408 -14.70 19.52 -19.25
N LYS A 409 -15.61 19.02 -20.10
CA LYS A 409 -15.67 19.36 -21.53
C LYS A 409 -16.34 20.72 -21.76
N LYS A 410 -17.02 21.27 -20.78
CA LYS A 410 -17.70 22.57 -20.82
C LYS A 410 -16.82 23.65 -20.18
N PRO A 411 -16.59 24.78 -20.85
CA PRO A 411 -15.78 25.88 -20.29
C PRO A 411 -16.24 26.35 -18.90
N GLN A 412 -17.57 26.46 -18.67
CA GLN A 412 -18.12 26.86 -17.39
C GLN A 412 -17.77 25.90 -16.25
N ALA A 413 -17.73 24.59 -16.51
CA ALA A 413 -17.31 23.59 -15.52
C ALA A 413 -15.81 23.70 -15.18
N VAL A 414 -14.98 24.00 -16.18
CA VAL A 414 -13.54 24.28 -15.96
C VAL A 414 -13.35 25.55 -15.10
N GLU A 415 -14.13 26.61 -15.36
CA GLU A 415 -14.11 27.82 -14.53
C GLU A 415 -14.52 27.53 -13.08
N LEU A 416 -15.56 26.73 -12.86
CA LEU A 416 -15.97 26.28 -11.53
C LEU A 416 -14.85 25.48 -10.84
N ALA A 417 -14.22 24.56 -11.54
CA ALA A 417 -13.10 23.78 -11.03
C ALA A 417 -11.92 24.69 -10.62
N ARG A 418 -11.60 25.71 -11.42
CA ARG A 418 -10.57 26.72 -11.08
C ARG A 418 -10.98 27.57 -9.86
N ALA A 419 -12.24 27.96 -9.77
CA ALA A 419 -12.75 28.71 -8.62
C ALA A 419 -12.70 27.87 -7.32
N LEU A 420 -13.01 26.58 -7.39
CA LEU A 420 -12.86 25.65 -6.26
C LEU A 420 -11.38 25.47 -5.88
N ALA A 421 -10.47 25.32 -6.86
CA ALA A 421 -9.05 25.25 -6.60
C ALA A 421 -8.49 26.51 -5.93
N ALA A 422 -9.05 27.69 -6.28
CA ALA A 422 -8.71 28.96 -5.64
C ALA A 422 -9.08 29.03 -4.14
N LYS A 423 -9.98 28.15 -3.69
CA LYS A 423 -10.47 28.04 -2.31
C LYS A 423 -9.99 26.77 -1.58
N SER A 424 -9.07 26.03 -2.20
CA SER A 424 -8.59 24.72 -1.70
C SER A 424 -7.14 24.82 -1.23
N ASP A 425 -6.76 23.94 -0.30
CA ASP A 425 -5.41 23.82 0.25
C ASP A 425 -4.57 22.83 -0.51
N ILE A 426 -5.20 21.73 -0.95
CA ILE A 426 -4.56 20.63 -1.68
C ILE A 426 -5.44 20.30 -2.89
N LEU A 427 -4.79 19.98 -4.01
CA LEU A 427 -5.41 19.29 -5.14
C LEU A 427 -4.68 17.96 -5.33
N VAL A 428 -5.47 16.89 -5.49
CA VAL A 428 -4.97 15.54 -5.78
C VAL A 428 -5.54 15.08 -7.12
N GLU A 429 -4.67 14.63 -8.04
CA GLU A 429 -5.08 14.06 -9.32
C GLU A 429 -4.22 12.85 -9.70
N ASN A 430 -4.80 11.91 -10.48
CA ASN A 430 -4.09 10.76 -11.01
C ASN A 430 -4.48 10.43 -12.46
N TYR A 431 -4.80 11.43 -13.25
CA TYR A 431 -5.07 11.28 -14.67
C TYR A 431 -3.81 10.97 -15.48
N ALA A 432 -3.97 10.59 -16.72
CA ALA A 432 -2.86 10.41 -17.65
C ALA A 432 -2.08 11.73 -17.83
N THR A 433 -0.77 11.63 -18.05
CA THR A 433 0.14 12.78 -18.19
C THR A 433 -0.37 13.77 -19.24
N GLY A 434 -0.47 15.05 -18.84
CA GLY A 434 -0.90 16.17 -19.67
C GLY A 434 -2.43 16.36 -19.75
N VAL A 435 -3.26 15.54 -19.11
CA VAL A 435 -4.73 15.73 -19.11
C VAL A 435 -5.10 17.01 -18.37
N MET A 436 -4.62 17.21 -17.16
CA MET A 436 -4.93 18.40 -16.36
C MET A 436 -4.42 19.68 -17.03
N ASP A 437 -3.27 19.64 -17.70
CA ASP A 437 -2.73 20.79 -18.43
C ASP A 437 -3.64 21.17 -19.61
N ARG A 438 -4.12 20.19 -20.39
CA ARG A 438 -5.07 20.44 -21.50
C ARG A 438 -6.42 20.99 -21.04
N LEU A 439 -6.83 20.67 -19.82
CA LEU A 439 -8.05 21.20 -19.19
C LEU A 439 -7.83 22.60 -18.60
N GLY A 440 -6.60 23.14 -18.59
CA GLY A 440 -6.29 24.39 -17.91
C GLY A 440 -6.34 24.29 -16.37
N LEU A 441 -6.23 23.07 -15.84
CA LEU A 441 -6.22 22.72 -14.41
C LEU A 441 -4.87 22.17 -13.94
N GLY A 442 -3.82 22.23 -14.76
CA GLY A 442 -2.47 21.87 -14.40
C GLY A 442 -1.85 22.82 -13.37
N ALA A 443 -0.77 22.37 -12.75
CA ALA A 443 -0.13 23.08 -11.62
C ALA A 443 0.27 24.53 -11.95
N GLU A 444 0.78 24.81 -13.16
CA GLU A 444 1.15 26.18 -13.55
C GLU A 444 -0.08 27.08 -13.75
N ALA A 445 -1.16 26.54 -14.36
CA ALA A 445 -2.38 27.30 -14.56
C ALA A 445 -3.08 27.62 -13.23
N LEU A 446 -3.07 26.69 -12.28
CA LEU A 446 -3.70 26.87 -10.97
C LEU A 446 -2.86 27.74 -10.03
N LYS A 447 -1.53 27.82 -10.20
CA LYS A 447 -0.68 28.74 -9.45
C LYS A 447 -1.10 30.21 -9.65
N ALA A 448 -1.62 30.55 -10.83
CA ALA A 448 -2.08 31.91 -11.11
C ALA A 448 -3.31 32.31 -10.28
N VAL A 449 -4.17 31.32 -9.91
CA VAL A 449 -5.40 31.58 -9.12
C VAL A 449 -5.21 31.26 -7.64
N ASN A 450 -4.30 30.35 -7.29
CA ASN A 450 -3.98 30.00 -5.91
C ASN A 450 -2.48 29.65 -5.78
N PRO A 451 -1.62 30.61 -5.49
CA PRO A 451 -0.19 30.37 -5.30
C PRO A 451 0.13 29.54 -4.05
N ALA A 452 -0.84 29.34 -3.14
CA ALA A 452 -0.68 28.54 -1.92
C ALA A 452 -1.17 27.09 -2.08
N LEU A 453 -1.69 26.71 -3.24
CA LEU A 453 -2.22 25.39 -3.51
C LEU A 453 -1.11 24.34 -3.58
N ILE A 454 -1.15 23.36 -2.69
CA ILE A 454 -0.32 22.16 -2.78
C ILE A 454 -0.90 21.28 -3.90
N TYR A 455 -0.09 20.99 -4.92
CA TYR A 455 -0.52 20.19 -6.07
C TYR A 455 0.15 18.81 -6.05
N ILE A 456 -0.66 17.77 -5.89
CA ILE A 456 -0.21 16.37 -5.84
C ILE A 456 -0.70 15.65 -7.09
N SER A 457 0.25 15.24 -7.91
CA SER A 457 0.01 14.55 -9.17
C SER A 457 0.62 13.15 -9.08
N ALA A 458 -0.19 12.11 -9.22
CA ALA A 458 0.25 10.73 -9.17
C ALA A 458 0.09 10.05 -10.54
N SER A 459 1.08 9.27 -10.96
CA SER A 459 0.99 8.46 -12.16
C SER A 459 1.83 7.19 -12.04
N GLY A 460 1.63 6.24 -12.95
CA GLY A 460 2.38 5.00 -12.94
C GLY A 460 3.89 5.19 -12.97
N MET A 461 4.36 6.00 -13.92
CA MET A 461 5.80 6.17 -14.22
C MET A 461 6.37 7.53 -13.78
N GLY A 462 5.56 8.40 -13.15
CA GLY A 462 5.90 9.81 -12.96
C GLY A 462 5.57 10.66 -14.18
N ARG A 463 5.63 12.00 -14.03
CA ARG A 463 5.23 12.97 -15.08
C ARG A 463 6.36 13.31 -16.06
N THR A 464 7.58 12.85 -15.79
CA THR A 464 8.78 13.12 -16.60
C THR A 464 9.48 11.83 -16.99
N GLY A 465 10.27 11.90 -18.06
CA GLY A 465 11.05 10.77 -18.58
C GLY A 465 10.40 10.05 -19.78
N PRO A 466 11.11 9.11 -20.38
CA PRO A 466 10.70 8.45 -21.62
C PRO A 466 9.40 7.67 -21.49
N GLU A 467 9.08 7.11 -20.31
CA GLU A 467 7.88 6.32 -20.08
C GLU A 467 6.75 7.12 -19.37
N ALA A 468 6.89 8.44 -19.24
CA ALA A 468 5.91 9.29 -18.53
C ALA A 468 4.49 9.28 -19.12
N ARG A 469 4.31 8.83 -20.37
CA ARG A 469 3.03 8.72 -21.04
C ARG A 469 2.51 7.29 -21.13
N ALA A 470 3.23 6.32 -20.59
CA ALA A 470 2.80 4.93 -20.58
C ALA A 470 1.48 4.77 -19.83
N VAL A 471 0.56 4.02 -20.45
CA VAL A 471 -0.70 3.66 -19.80
C VAL A 471 -0.42 2.56 -18.80
N ALA A 472 -0.67 2.84 -17.52
CA ALA A 472 -0.31 1.95 -16.43
C ALA A 472 -1.49 1.71 -15.47
N TYR A 473 -1.53 0.50 -14.92
CA TYR A 473 -2.34 0.14 -13.76
C TYR A 473 -1.42 -0.47 -12.69
N GLY A 474 -1.75 -0.32 -11.42
CA GLY A 474 -0.88 -0.78 -10.33
C GLY A 474 -0.54 -2.27 -10.39
N THR A 475 -1.46 -3.11 -10.87
CA THR A 475 -1.20 -4.53 -11.10
C THR A 475 -0.13 -4.81 -12.16
N LEU A 476 -0.07 -3.98 -13.21
CA LEU A 476 1.00 -4.07 -14.22
C LEU A 476 2.33 -3.56 -13.68
N LEU A 477 2.30 -2.55 -12.80
CA LEU A 477 3.51 -2.04 -12.14
C LEU A 477 4.13 -3.08 -11.18
N GLN A 478 3.31 -3.97 -10.59
CA GLN A 478 3.81 -5.12 -9.83
C GLN A 478 4.61 -6.09 -10.72
N CYS A 479 4.20 -6.26 -11.97
CA CYS A 479 4.97 -7.05 -12.95
C CYS A 479 6.24 -6.31 -13.36
N TYR A 480 6.11 -5.05 -13.73
CA TYR A 480 7.25 -4.22 -14.11
C TYR A 480 8.31 -4.13 -13.02
N ALA A 481 7.91 -3.98 -11.74
CA ALA A 481 8.82 -3.94 -10.60
C ALA A 481 9.56 -5.28 -10.33
N GLY A 482 9.15 -6.38 -10.95
CA GLY A 482 9.65 -7.72 -10.63
C GLY A 482 8.98 -8.39 -9.42
N PHE A 483 8.05 -7.69 -8.77
CA PHE A 483 7.34 -8.18 -7.59
C PHE A 483 6.56 -9.47 -7.90
N ALA A 484 5.81 -9.49 -9.01
CA ALA A 484 5.07 -10.67 -9.47
C ALA A 484 6.00 -11.84 -9.84
N GLY A 485 7.21 -11.55 -10.35
CA GLY A 485 8.20 -12.56 -10.71
C GLY A 485 8.80 -13.28 -9.49
N LEU A 486 8.93 -12.57 -8.37
CA LEU A 486 9.47 -13.11 -7.11
C LEU A 486 8.38 -13.76 -6.24
N ASN A 487 7.15 -13.26 -6.29
CA ASN A 487 6.04 -13.73 -5.46
C ASN A 487 5.34 -14.94 -6.08
N ARG A 488 6.03 -16.08 -6.09
CA ARG A 488 5.52 -17.35 -6.62
C ARG A 488 6.29 -18.54 -6.04
N HIS A 489 5.72 -19.70 -6.15
CA HIS A 489 6.49 -20.95 -5.97
C HIS A 489 7.48 -21.11 -7.13
N PRO A 490 8.64 -21.76 -6.91
CA PRO A 490 9.70 -21.87 -7.93
C PRO A 490 9.23 -22.39 -9.28
N ASP A 491 8.35 -23.39 -9.27
CA ASP A 491 7.88 -24.10 -10.48
C ASP A 491 6.57 -23.57 -11.04
N ILE A 492 6.04 -22.48 -10.48
CA ILE A 492 4.77 -21.88 -10.92
C ILE A 492 5.08 -20.63 -11.75
N ALA A 493 4.39 -20.47 -12.87
CA ALA A 493 4.47 -19.24 -13.69
C ALA A 493 4.02 -18.00 -12.89
N PRO A 494 4.58 -16.81 -13.17
CA PRO A 494 4.17 -15.58 -12.48
C PRO A 494 2.70 -15.26 -12.70
N ARG A 495 2.04 -14.82 -11.64
CA ARG A 495 0.65 -14.38 -11.63
C ARG A 495 0.50 -13.11 -10.80
N VAL A 496 -0.56 -12.36 -11.02
CA VAL A 496 -0.96 -11.20 -10.23
C VAL A 496 -2.41 -11.36 -9.83
N GLY A 497 -2.69 -11.31 -8.53
CA GLY A 497 -4.04 -11.39 -8.02
C GLY A 497 -4.50 -10.11 -7.36
N PHE A 498 -3.75 -9.66 -6.40
CA PHE A 498 -4.08 -8.54 -5.54
C PHE A 498 -3.49 -7.22 -6.07
N ALA A 499 -4.29 -6.14 -6.02
CA ALA A 499 -3.85 -4.81 -6.42
C ALA A 499 -3.02 -4.15 -5.29
N TRP A 500 -1.84 -4.68 -5.04
CA TRP A 500 -0.92 -4.25 -3.97
C TRP A 500 -0.45 -2.80 -4.10
N CYS A 501 -0.05 -2.43 -5.32
CA CYS A 501 0.59 -1.15 -5.61
C CYS A 501 -0.30 0.06 -5.28
N ASP A 502 -1.56 0.05 -5.72
CA ASP A 502 -2.44 1.20 -5.64
C ASP A 502 -2.74 1.64 -4.19
N PRO A 503 -3.22 0.78 -3.27
CA PRO A 503 -3.50 1.19 -1.89
C PRO A 503 -2.24 1.56 -1.11
N MET A 504 -1.12 0.89 -1.35
CA MET A 504 0.18 1.22 -0.75
C MET A 504 0.63 2.62 -1.21
N CYS A 505 0.52 2.93 -2.51
CA CYS A 505 0.81 4.27 -3.03
C CYS A 505 -0.11 5.33 -2.43
N GLY A 506 -1.40 5.02 -2.23
CA GLY A 506 -2.35 5.93 -1.60
C GLY A 506 -1.98 6.26 -0.15
N LEU A 507 -1.51 5.29 0.62
CA LEU A 507 -1.02 5.50 1.98
C LEU A 507 0.24 6.37 2.00
N MET A 508 1.19 6.12 1.09
CA MET A 508 2.40 6.93 0.97
C MET A 508 2.11 8.37 0.51
N LEU A 509 1.18 8.55 -0.43
CA LEU A 509 0.73 9.88 -0.87
C LEU A 509 0.06 10.68 0.26
N ALA A 510 -0.71 10.03 1.13
CA ALA A 510 -1.30 10.68 2.31
C ALA A 510 -0.22 11.20 3.27
N PHE A 511 0.85 10.41 3.47
CA PHE A 511 2.03 10.87 4.19
C PHE A 511 2.68 12.11 3.51
N VAL A 512 2.89 12.06 2.20
CA VAL A 512 3.50 13.17 1.44
C VAL A 512 2.63 14.43 1.51
N ALA A 513 1.32 14.30 1.45
CA ALA A 513 0.37 15.42 1.61
C ALA A 513 0.52 16.07 2.99
N ALA A 514 0.59 15.27 4.05
CA ALA A 514 0.79 15.77 5.41
C ALA A 514 2.18 16.45 5.57
N ALA A 515 3.23 15.88 5.01
CA ALA A 515 4.58 16.47 5.02
C ALA A 515 4.62 17.81 4.27
N ALA A 516 3.94 17.92 3.12
CA ALA A 516 3.82 19.15 2.35
C ALA A 516 3.04 20.25 3.10
N LEU A 517 1.95 19.87 3.79
CA LEU A 517 1.20 20.79 4.66
C LEU A 517 2.08 21.30 5.80
N ARG A 518 2.81 20.40 6.47
CA ARG A 518 3.74 20.81 7.53
C ARG A 518 4.80 21.78 7.01
N HIS A 519 5.39 21.49 5.86
CA HIS A 519 6.35 22.40 5.23
C HIS A 519 5.75 23.79 4.98
N ARG A 520 4.53 23.85 4.48
CA ARG A 520 3.81 25.11 4.29
C ARG A 520 3.55 25.85 5.61
N GLN A 521 3.20 25.13 6.68
CA GLN A 521 2.96 25.74 8.00
C GLN A 521 4.23 26.32 8.62
N HIS A 522 5.36 25.62 8.53
CA HIS A 522 6.58 26.00 9.23
C HIS A 522 7.52 26.86 8.39
N GLU A 523 7.64 26.55 7.10
CA GLU A 523 8.59 27.21 6.19
C GLU A 523 7.90 28.15 5.18
N GLY A 524 6.59 28.07 5.04
CA GLY A 524 5.81 28.83 4.06
C GLY A 524 5.95 28.34 2.62
N GLY A 525 6.71 27.27 2.37
CA GLY A 525 6.91 26.73 1.03
C GLY A 525 5.72 25.96 0.51
N VAL A 526 5.39 26.09 -0.77
CA VAL A 526 4.26 25.43 -1.42
C VAL A 526 4.78 24.32 -2.33
N ALA A 527 4.46 23.08 -1.96
CA ALA A 527 4.95 21.89 -2.63
C ALA A 527 4.13 21.52 -3.88
N ARG A 528 4.84 21.09 -4.92
CA ARG A 528 4.31 20.35 -6.05
C ARG A 528 4.97 19.00 -6.09
N VAL A 529 4.17 17.97 -6.12
CA VAL A 529 4.59 16.58 -6.01
C VAL A 529 4.27 15.86 -7.31
N ASP A 530 5.30 15.32 -7.95
CA ASP A 530 5.21 14.38 -9.08
C ASP A 530 5.50 12.97 -8.55
N PHE A 531 4.46 12.27 -8.11
CA PHE A 531 4.57 10.94 -7.52
C PHE A 531 4.59 9.85 -8.60
N SER A 532 5.52 8.92 -8.46
CA SER A 532 5.71 7.78 -9.35
C SER A 532 5.39 6.47 -8.62
N MET A 533 4.33 5.77 -9.04
CA MET A 533 3.90 4.53 -8.40
C MET A 533 4.94 3.42 -8.56
N ILE A 534 5.66 3.36 -9.69
CA ILE A 534 6.74 2.37 -9.87
C ILE A 534 7.90 2.63 -8.90
N GLU A 535 8.26 3.88 -8.67
CA GLU A 535 9.30 4.23 -7.70
C GLU A 535 8.88 3.84 -6.28
N ALA A 536 7.60 4.02 -5.92
CA ALA A 536 7.07 3.57 -4.64
C ALA A 536 7.10 2.04 -4.49
N MET A 537 6.77 1.29 -5.54
CA MET A 537 6.93 -0.17 -5.54
C MET A 537 8.39 -0.57 -5.31
N LEU A 538 9.32 0.02 -6.04
CA LEU A 538 10.75 -0.28 -5.92
C LEU A 538 11.32 0.17 -4.58
N TRP A 539 10.75 1.20 -3.93
CA TRP A 539 11.12 1.60 -2.58
C TRP A 539 10.78 0.50 -1.55
N THR A 540 9.61 -0.13 -1.66
CA THR A 540 9.25 -1.28 -0.81
C THR A 540 10.03 -2.56 -1.16
N MET A 541 10.63 -2.62 -2.35
CA MET A 541 11.52 -3.69 -2.80
C MET A 541 13.01 -3.40 -2.56
N ALA A 542 13.33 -2.51 -1.62
CA ALA A 542 14.73 -2.16 -1.31
C ALA A 542 15.57 -3.38 -0.92
N GLU A 543 15.03 -4.35 -0.15
CA GLU A 543 15.76 -5.55 0.24
C GLU A 543 16.24 -6.38 -0.96
N PRO A 544 15.37 -6.81 -1.89
CA PRO A 544 15.82 -7.52 -3.08
C PRO A 544 16.75 -6.69 -3.99
N LEU A 545 16.55 -5.38 -4.11
CA LEU A 545 17.44 -4.48 -4.86
C LEU A 545 18.86 -4.43 -4.28
N VAL A 546 18.96 -4.32 -2.97
CA VAL A 546 20.24 -4.31 -2.25
C VAL A 546 20.92 -5.68 -2.34
N ALA A 547 20.18 -6.76 -2.07
CA ALA A 547 20.69 -8.13 -2.11
C ALA A 547 21.30 -8.47 -3.49
N THR A 548 20.62 -8.07 -4.57
CA THR A 548 21.12 -8.25 -5.95
C THR A 548 22.52 -7.67 -6.14
N GLN A 549 22.76 -6.45 -5.67
CA GLN A 549 24.03 -5.75 -5.84
C GLN A 549 25.13 -6.28 -4.92
N LEU A 550 24.75 -6.91 -3.80
CA LEU A 550 25.68 -7.56 -2.87
C LEU A 550 26.05 -8.99 -3.31
N GLY A 551 25.49 -9.49 -4.41
CA GLY A 551 25.81 -10.80 -4.99
C GLY A 551 24.89 -11.94 -4.54
N THR A 552 23.75 -11.61 -3.93
CA THR A 552 22.71 -12.56 -3.51
C THR A 552 21.37 -12.22 -4.17
N PRO A 553 21.26 -12.31 -5.53
CA PRO A 553 20.04 -11.95 -6.23
C PRO A 553 18.86 -12.80 -5.73
N PRO A 554 17.71 -12.20 -5.48
CA PRO A 554 16.54 -12.92 -5.01
C PRO A 554 16.02 -13.89 -6.08
N LYS A 555 15.46 -15.00 -5.61
CA LYS A 555 14.79 -16.00 -6.46
C LYS A 555 13.39 -16.27 -5.89
N PRO A 556 12.45 -16.76 -6.71
CA PRO A 556 11.19 -17.25 -6.18
C PRO A 556 11.44 -18.42 -5.23
N VAL A 557 11.02 -18.31 -3.99
CA VAL A 557 11.23 -19.32 -2.95
C VAL A 557 9.91 -19.75 -2.28
N GLY A 558 8.77 -19.21 -2.73
CA GLY A 558 7.49 -19.41 -2.05
C GLY A 558 7.58 -18.95 -0.60
N ASN A 559 7.30 -19.87 0.33
CA ASN A 559 7.37 -19.58 1.77
C ASN A 559 8.67 -20.05 2.44
N ALA A 560 9.69 -20.46 1.69
CA ALA A 560 10.94 -20.93 2.30
C ALA A 560 11.77 -19.78 2.92
N SER A 561 12.58 -20.12 3.91
CA SER A 561 13.51 -19.21 4.58
C SER A 561 14.81 -19.90 4.87
N THR A 562 15.91 -19.17 4.81
CA THR A 562 17.24 -19.62 5.26
C THR A 562 17.57 -19.15 6.68
N ARG A 563 16.75 -18.26 7.24
CA ARG A 563 16.95 -17.66 8.57
C ARG A 563 16.15 -18.34 9.67
N HIS A 564 15.10 -19.07 9.31
CA HIS A 564 14.15 -19.68 10.24
C HIS A 564 13.75 -21.07 9.77
N ALA A 565 13.65 -22.02 10.68
CA ALA A 565 13.21 -23.39 10.41
C ALA A 565 12.52 -24.01 11.64
N PRO A 566 11.26 -24.53 11.48
CA PRO A 566 10.44 -24.43 10.27
C PRO A 566 10.00 -22.98 9.98
N HIS A 567 9.81 -22.72 8.70
CA HIS A 567 9.20 -21.50 8.18
C HIS A 567 8.37 -21.88 6.97
N GLY A 568 7.06 -21.97 7.12
CA GLY A 568 6.23 -22.51 6.06
C GLY A 568 4.74 -22.45 6.36
N VAL A 569 4.00 -23.13 5.50
CA VAL A 569 2.54 -23.20 5.55
C VAL A 569 2.09 -24.64 5.33
N TRP A 570 1.06 -25.05 6.05
CA TRP A 570 0.54 -26.42 6.02
C TRP A 570 -0.97 -26.40 5.91
N ARG A 571 -1.50 -27.32 5.09
CA ARG A 571 -2.94 -27.48 4.90
C ARG A 571 -3.57 -28.05 6.16
N CYS A 572 -4.70 -27.47 6.55
CA CYS A 572 -5.51 -27.91 7.68
C CYS A 572 -6.77 -28.66 7.22
N ALA A 573 -7.57 -29.13 8.17
CA ALA A 573 -8.88 -29.69 7.89
C ALA A 573 -9.81 -28.62 7.30
N GLY A 574 -10.51 -28.97 6.22
CA GLY A 574 -11.42 -28.06 5.51
C GLY A 574 -10.97 -27.74 4.10
N ASP A 575 -11.82 -27.00 3.39
CA ASP A 575 -11.55 -26.55 2.03
C ASP A 575 -10.75 -25.25 2.05
N ASP A 576 -9.53 -25.27 1.53
CA ASP A 576 -8.65 -24.11 1.45
C ASP A 576 -8.33 -23.46 2.81
N ASP A 577 -8.19 -24.30 3.84
CA ASP A 577 -7.77 -23.87 5.18
C ASP A 577 -6.29 -24.21 5.41
N TRP A 578 -5.53 -23.20 5.82
CA TRP A 578 -4.09 -23.26 5.93
C TRP A 578 -3.62 -22.61 7.22
N ILE A 579 -2.52 -23.09 7.76
CA ILE A 579 -1.79 -22.48 8.88
C ILE A 579 -0.39 -22.09 8.43
N SER A 580 0.05 -20.91 8.82
CA SER A 580 1.45 -20.49 8.75
C SER A 580 2.11 -20.66 10.10
N VAL A 581 3.36 -21.14 10.13
CA VAL A 581 4.15 -21.31 11.35
C VAL A 581 5.59 -20.87 11.10
N VAL A 582 6.15 -20.14 12.05
CA VAL A 582 7.54 -19.70 12.00
C VAL A 582 8.22 -19.95 13.34
N VAL A 583 9.37 -20.59 13.31
CA VAL A 583 10.24 -20.81 14.48
C VAL A 583 11.51 -19.96 14.32
N ARG A 584 11.71 -18.99 15.21
CA ARG A 584 12.80 -18.01 15.16
C ARG A 584 14.00 -18.38 16.03
N SER A 585 13.76 -19.23 17.03
CA SER A 585 14.74 -19.57 18.05
C SER A 585 14.65 -21.04 18.46
N ASP A 586 15.70 -21.54 19.12
CA ASP A 586 15.70 -22.90 19.67
C ASP A 586 14.73 -23.08 20.83
N ALA A 587 14.38 -21.99 21.53
CA ALA A 587 13.32 -22.00 22.55
C ALA A 587 11.93 -22.25 21.92
N GLU A 588 11.61 -21.52 20.84
CA GLU A 588 10.39 -21.74 20.08
C GLU A 588 10.35 -23.11 19.43
N TRP A 589 11.51 -23.64 18.97
CA TRP A 589 11.60 -25.00 18.44
C TRP A 589 11.23 -26.04 19.48
N ARG A 590 11.80 -25.97 20.67
CA ARG A 590 11.45 -26.89 21.79
C ARG A 590 9.98 -26.77 22.17
N ALA A 591 9.42 -25.58 22.18
CA ALA A 591 8.00 -25.37 22.40
C ALA A 591 7.14 -26.04 21.33
N LEU A 592 7.53 -25.92 20.03
CA LEU A 592 6.85 -26.59 18.92
C LEU A 592 6.88 -28.14 19.07
N CYS A 593 8.02 -28.70 19.45
CA CYS A 593 8.15 -30.12 19.71
C CYS A 593 7.25 -30.61 20.87
N GLY A 594 6.96 -29.73 21.82
CA GLY A 594 6.01 -30.00 22.91
C GLY A 594 4.55 -30.00 22.46
N VAL A 595 4.20 -29.19 21.44
CA VAL A 595 2.83 -29.10 20.90
C VAL A 595 2.57 -30.17 19.83
N VAL A 596 3.60 -30.54 19.06
CA VAL A 596 3.52 -31.50 17.93
C VAL A 596 4.25 -32.79 18.33
N PRO A 597 3.53 -33.82 18.81
CA PRO A 597 4.17 -35.02 19.40
C PRO A 597 5.14 -35.75 18.46
N GLY A 598 4.86 -35.74 17.16
CA GLY A 598 5.75 -36.35 16.16
C GLY A 598 7.13 -35.69 16.03
N LEU A 599 7.33 -34.47 16.59
CA LEU A 599 8.60 -33.77 16.60
C LEU A 599 9.39 -33.96 17.91
N ALA A 600 8.85 -34.64 18.92
CA ALA A 600 9.45 -34.75 20.26
C ALA A 600 10.90 -35.29 20.20
N GLY A 601 11.18 -36.25 19.33
CA GLY A 601 12.52 -36.82 19.13
C GLY A 601 13.53 -35.86 18.49
N MET A 602 13.08 -34.74 17.93
CA MET A 602 13.90 -33.74 17.23
C MET A 602 14.16 -32.49 18.07
N ALA A 603 13.72 -32.42 19.32
CA ALA A 603 13.77 -31.20 20.15
C ALA A 603 15.18 -30.63 20.39
N ALA A 604 16.23 -31.46 20.22
CA ALA A 604 17.63 -31.06 20.38
C ALA A 604 18.24 -30.43 19.11
N LEU A 605 17.56 -30.47 17.95
CA LEU A 605 18.11 -29.94 16.69
C LEU A 605 18.33 -28.42 16.75
N ASP A 606 19.53 -28.00 16.37
CA ASP A 606 19.84 -26.58 16.10
C ASP A 606 19.25 -26.11 14.76
N LEU A 607 19.41 -24.83 14.42
CA LEU A 607 18.87 -24.26 13.18
C LEU A 607 19.40 -24.98 11.93
N GLY A 608 20.71 -25.27 11.85
CA GLY A 608 21.31 -25.96 10.70
C GLY A 608 20.73 -27.35 10.50
N GLN A 609 20.65 -28.12 11.58
CA GLN A 609 20.07 -29.46 11.58
C GLN A 609 18.56 -29.44 11.23
N ARG A 610 17.80 -28.41 11.67
CA ARG A 610 16.39 -28.25 11.27
C ARG A 610 16.23 -27.96 9.77
N ILE A 611 17.15 -27.17 9.21
CA ILE A 611 17.17 -26.91 7.75
C ILE A 611 17.45 -28.19 6.98
N GLU A 612 18.39 -28.99 7.44
CA GLU A 612 18.70 -30.30 6.83
C GLU A 612 17.56 -31.33 6.97
N ALA A 613 16.87 -31.32 8.14
CA ALA A 613 15.73 -32.19 8.42
C ALA A 613 14.39 -31.67 7.89
N LYS A 614 14.41 -30.64 7.04
CA LYS A 614 13.20 -29.92 6.58
C LYS A 614 12.09 -30.86 6.11
N ASP A 615 12.39 -31.84 5.27
CA ASP A 615 11.37 -32.71 4.68
C ASP A 615 10.67 -33.57 5.75
N ALA A 616 11.41 -34.07 6.74
CA ALA A 616 10.87 -34.85 7.86
C ALA A 616 10.01 -33.99 8.78
N ILE A 617 10.45 -32.74 9.04
CA ILE A 617 9.70 -31.75 9.83
C ILE A 617 8.42 -31.39 9.10
N ASP A 618 8.48 -31.08 7.80
CA ASP A 618 7.32 -30.71 6.98
C ASP A 618 6.30 -31.86 6.88
N ALA A 619 6.76 -33.10 6.70
CA ALA A 619 5.87 -34.27 6.70
C ALA A 619 5.13 -34.43 8.04
N THR A 620 5.84 -34.23 9.15
CA THR A 620 5.26 -34.32 10.50
C THR A 620 4.24 -33.19 10.75
N LEU A 621 4.58 -31.97 10.36
CA LEU A 621 3.67 -30.82 10.49
C LEU A 621 2.44 -30.98 9.59
N THR A 622 2.60 -31.50 8.37
CA THR A 622 1.50 -31.82 7.47
C THR A 622 0.52 -32.82 8.11
N ALA A 623 1.04 -33.94 8.65
CA ALA A 623 0.22 -34.95 9.32
C ALA A 623 -0.48 -34.41 10.56
N TRP A 624 0.16 -33.47 11.30
CA TRP A 624 -0.42 -32.83 12.46
C TRP A 624 -1.50 -31.82 12.09
N ALA A 625 -1.28 -30.97 11.08
CA ALA A 625 -2.15 -29.88 10.69
C ALA A 625 -3.43 -30.37 9.98
N VAL A 626 -3.32 -31.35 9.06
CA VAL A 626 -4.42 -31.82 8.19
C VAL A 626 -5.62 -32.34 8.96
N THR A 627 -5.44 -32.75 10.21
CA THR A 627 -6.52 -33.27 11.09
C THR A 627 -7.16 -32.19 11.97
N ARG A 628 -6.75 -30.92 11.87
CA ARG A 628 -7.15 -29.82 12.77
C ARG A 628 -7.73 -28.67 11.99
N ALA A 629 -8.69 -27.98 12.59
CA ALA A 629 -9.11 -26.67 12.10
C ALA A 629 -7.93 -25.68 12.21
N ALA A 630 -7.75 -24.83 11.21
CA ALA A 630 -6.62 -23.91 11.15
C ALA A 630 -6.56 -22.93 12.35
N SER A 631 -7.73 -22.47 12.83
CA SER A 631 -7.82 -21.62 14.03
C SER A 631 -7.35 -22.36 15.29
N THR A 632 -7.84 -23.60 15.51
CA THR A 632 -7.45 -24.39 16.67
C THR A 632 -5.95 -24.73 16.66
N ALA A 633 -5.40 -25.03 15.49
CA ALA A 633 -3.97 -25.26 15.34
C ALA A 633 -3.16 -24.00 15.66
N ALA A 634 -3.59 -22.83 15.16
CA ALA A 634 -2.95 -21.54 15.43
C ALA A 634 -3.01 -21.20 16.92
N ASP A 635 -4.16 -21.33 17.58
CA ASP A 635 -4.34 -21.02 19.01
C ASP A 635 -3.45 -21.91 19.90
N SER A 636 -3.31 -23.20 19.54
CA SER A 636 -2.42 -24.13 20.26
C SER A 636 -0.95 -23.68 20.20
N LEU A 637 -0.51 -23.21 19.04
CA LEU A 637 0.87 -22.75 18.82
C LEU A 637 1.11 -21.37 19.48
N LEU A 638 0.18 -20.44 19.33
CA LEU A 638 0.25 -19.12 19.95
C LEU A 638 0.30 -19.22 21.49
N SER A 639 -0.49 -20.13 22.09
CA SER A 639 -0.47 -20.38 23.53
C SER A 639 0.89 -20.90 24.02
N ALA A 640 1.67 -21.56 23.15
CA ALA A 640 3.03 -21.99 23.42
C ALA A 640 4.09 -20.93 23.06
N GLY A 641 3.68 -19.72 22.66
CA GLY A 641 4.56 -18.62 22.29
C GLY A 641 5.16 -18.72 20.88
N ILE A 642 4.61 -19.55 20.02
CA ILE A 642 5.11 -19.77 18.65
C ILE A 642 4.31 -18.92 17.68
N PRO A 643 4.97 -18.10 16.83
CA PRO A 643 4.29 -17.36 15.77
C PRO A 643 3.54 -18.28 14.81
N ALA A 644 2.22 -18.17 14.80
CA ALA A 644 1.34 -18.94 13.92
C ALA A 644 0.09 -18.11 13.56
N ALA A 645 -0.49 -18.39 12.38
CA ALA A 645 -1.76 -17.78 11.99
C ALA A 645 -2.50 -18.68 11.00
N ALA A 646 -3.80 -18.82 11.20
CA ALA A 646 -4.72 -19.34 10.19
C ALA A 646 -4.78 -18.37 9.01
N LEU A 647 -4.95 -18.89 7.79
CA LEU A 647 -5.23 -18.07 6.61
C LEU A 647 -6.62 -17.46 6.73
N ALA A 648 -6.70 -16.20 7.11
CA ALA A 648 -7.96 -15.52 7.37
C ALA A 648 -8.84 -15.42 6.12
N ARG A 649 -10.14 -15.56 6.31
CA ARG A 649 -11.18 -15.14 5.36
C ARG A 649 -11.66 -13.75 5.78
N TYR A 650 -12.03 -12.90 4.83
CA TYR A 650 -12.46 -11.53 5.15
C TYR A 650 -13.71 -11.52 6.05
N GLY A 651 -14.62 -12.50 5.89
CA GLY A 651 -15.76 -12.69 6.80
C GLY A 651 -15.37 -13.03 8.25
N ASP A 652 -14.21 -13.69 8.45
CA ASP A 652 -13.69 -13.97 9.79
C ASP A 652 -13.09 -12.72 10.43
N LEU A 653 -12.48 -11.85 9.62
CA LEU A 653 -11.98 -10.55 10.09
C LEU A 653 -13.12 -9.65 10.58
N VAL A 654 -14.27 -9.64 9.86
CA VAL A 654 -15.47 -8.89 10.30
C VAL A 654 -15.96 -9.37 11.67
N LYS A 655 -15.85 -10.65 11.94
CA LYS A 655 -16.28 -11.28 13.21
C LYS A 655 -15.18 -11.31 14.29
N SER A 656 -13.99 -10.80 13.99
CA SER A 656 -12.83 -10.88 14.88
C SER A 656 -13.04 -10.11 16.18
N PRO A 657 -13.04 -10.77 17.37
CA PRO A 657 -13.11 -10.07 18.65
C PRO A 657 -11.95 -9.09 18.86
N HIS A 658 -10.81 -9.38 18.24
CA HIS A 658 -9.64 -8.50 18.31
C HIS A 658 -9.88 -7.17 17.56
N LEU A 659 -10.35 -7.24 16.31
CA LEU A 659 -10.65 -6.04 15.52
C LEU A 659 -11.82 -5.24 16.11
N ALA A 660 -12.81 -5.93 16.70
CA ALA A 660 -13.90 -5.29 17.44
C ALA A 660 -13.39 -4.52 18.67
N ALA A 661 -12.53 -5.15 19.51
CA ALA A 661 -11.92 -4.50 20.67
C ALA A 661 -11.01 -3.32 20.31
N ARG A 662 -10.51 -3.28 19.07
CA ARG A 662 -9.71 -2.18 18.54
C ARG A 662 -10.52 -1.10 17.85
N GLU A 663 -11.87 -1.22 17.80
CA GLU A 663 -12.73 -0.25 17.11
C GLU A 663 -12.31 -0.03 15.65
N PHE A 664 -11.87 -1.12 15.00
CA PHE A 664 -11.35 -1.06 13.63
C PHE A 664 -12.45 -0.73 12.61
N TRP A 665 -13.67 -1.17 12.85
CA TRP A 665 -14.79 -1.04 11.94
C TRP A 665 -15.55 0.27 12.15
N ASP A 666 -16.00 0.87 11.06
CA ASP A 666 -16.96 1.98 11.03
C ASP A 666 -18.34 1.45 10.66
N GLU A 667 -19.38 1.85 11.40
CA GLU A 667 -20.76 1.46 11.09
C GLU A 667 -21.22 2.03 9.74
N HIS A 668 -21.91 1.22 8.94
CA HIS A 668 -22.43 1.59 7.64
C HIS A 668 -23.73 0.86 7.32
N GLY A 669 -24.88 1.53 7.49
CA GLY A 669 -26.19 0.91 7.35
C GLY A 669 -26.35 -0.31 8.28
N ALA A 670 -26.64 -1.47 7.72
CA ALA A 670 -26.73 -2.74 8.45
C ALA A 670 -25.40 -3.51 8.54
N GLY A 671 -24.32 -2.96 8.00
CA GLY A 671 -22.99 -3.59 7.95
C GLY A 671 -21.89 -2.68 8.49
N VAL A 672 -20.66 -3.02 8.15
CA VAL A 672 -19.48 -2.28 8.59
C VAL A 672 -18.50 -2.05 7.43
N LEU A 673 -17.70 -0.98 7.53
CA LEU A 673 -16.60 -0.69 6.62
C LEU A 673 -15.27 -0.65 7.40
N PRO A 674 -14.14 -0.98 6.77
CA PRO A 674 -12.85 -0.87 7.45
C PRO A 674 -12.52 0.59 7.77
N GLY A 675 -12.04 0.83 8.98
CA GLY A 675 -11.52 2.11 9.44
C GLY A 675 -10.08 2.38 9.00
N LEU A 676 -9.28 2.98 9.88
CA LEU A 676 -7.86 3.27 9.64
C LEU A 676 -6.96 2.18 10.24
N PRO A 677 -5.72 2.02 9.74
CA PRO A 677 -4.75 1.08 10.29
C PRO A 677 -4.10 1.55 11.61
N TRP A 678 -4.68 2.57 12.23
CA TRP A 678 -4.24 3.10 13.53
C TRP A 678 -5.40 3.65 14.34
N ARG A 679 -5.19 3.70 15.64
CA ARG A 679 -6.00 4.47 16.58
C ARG A 679 -5.20 5.68 17.05
N ALA A 680 -5.83 6.84 17.07
CA ALA A 680 -5.22 8.07 17.52
C ALA A 680 -6.01 8.68 18.69
N SER A 681 -5.33 9.34 19.63
CA SER A 681 -5.99 9.99 20.78
C SER A 681 -6.99 11.08 20.39
N PHE A 682 -6.89 11.60 19.18
CA PHE A 682 -7.82 12.60 18.61
C PHE A 682 -8.95 11.97 17.78
N GLY A 683 -8.99 10.65 17.60
CA GLY A 683 -10.03 9.97 16.82
C GLY A 683 -9.87 10.08 15.30
N ARG A 684 -10.99 9.95 14.59
CA ARG A 684 -11.08 10.09 13.12
C ARG A 684 -12.46 10.60 12.72
N ALA A 685 -12.58 11.27 11.58
CA ALA A 685 -13.86 11.55 10.95
C ALA A 685 -14.38 10.28 10.26
N THR A 686 -15.67 10.03 10.40
CA THR A 686 -16.42 8.95 9.75
C THR A 686 -17.62 9.52 9.02
N GLY A 687 -18.17 8.79 8.07
CA GLY A 687 -19.37 9.16 7.34
C GLY A 687 -19.57 8.31 6.09
N PRO A 688 -20.76 8.26 5.51
CA PRO A 688 -21.03 7.50 4.30
C PRO A 688 -20.27 8.08 3.10
N ALA A 689 -20.07 7.25 2.08
CA ALA A 689 -19.70 7.73 0.76
C ALA A 689 -20.89 8.47 0.13
N PRO A 690 -20.68 9.62 -0.52
CA PRO A 690 -21.75 10.38 -1.13
C PRO A 690 -22.25 9.73 -2.42
N ASP A 691 -23.53 9.89 -2.73
CA ASP A 691 -24.05 9.64 -4.08
C ASP A 691 -23.43 10.61 -5.09
N LEU A 692 -23.48 10.25 -6.36
CA LEU A 692 -22.89 11.04 -7.44
C LEU A 692 -23.53 12.45 -7.46
N GLY A 693 -22.71 13.48 -7.24
CA GLY A 693 -23.13 14.87 -7.27
C GLY A 693 -24.04 15.33 -6.12
N ALA A 694 -24.23 14.49 -5.09
CA ALA A 694 -25.15 14.78 -3.98
C ALA A 694 -24.88 16.12 -3.27
N ASP A 695 -23.63 16.56 -3.28
CA ASP A 695 -23.22 17.78 -2.58
C ASP A 695 -23.04 18.98 -3.52
N SER A 696 -23.38 18.87 -4.82
CA SER A 696 -23.07 19.91 -5.83
C SER A 696 -23.61 21.29 -5.41
N ASP A 697 -24.89 21.39 -5.06
CA ASP A 697 -25.50 22.66 -4.71
C ASP A 697 -24.92 23.24 -3.40
N GLN A 698 -24.75 22.38 -2.40
CA GLN A 698 -24.19 22.78 -1.12
C GLN A 698 -22.76 23.32 -1.28
N VAL A 699 -21.92 22.62 -2.05
CA VAL A 699 -20.53 23.02 -2.30
C VAL A 699 -20.49 24.33 -3.09
N LEU A 700 -21.26 24.44 -4.17
CA LEU A 700 -21.27 25.65 -5.00
C LEU A 700 -21.79 26.87 -4.23
N THR A 701 -22.81 26.70 -3.38
CA THR A 701 -23.33 27.78 -2.53
C THR A 701 -22.33 28.14 -1.42
N ASN A 702 -21.88 27.17 -0.63
CA ASN A 702 -21.09 27.42 0.57
C ASN A 702 -19.63 27.81 0.29
N VAL A 703 -19.04 27.26 -0.78
CA VAL A 703 -17.62 27.50 -1.10
C VAL A 703 -17.45 28.65 -2.09
N LEU A 704 -18.31 28.71 -3.10
CA LEU A 704 -18.22 29.74 -4.16
C LEU A 704 -19.20 30.87 -4.01
N GLY A 705 -20.20 30.79 -3.10
CA GLY A 705 -21.21 31.82 -2.89
C GLY A 705 -22.19 31.96 -4.04
N LEU A 706 -22.40 30.91 -4.85
CA LEU A 706 -23.32 30.98 -5.99
C LEU A 706 -24.79 30.97 -5.51
N SER A 707 -25.64 31.78 -6.18
CA SER A 707 -27.07 31.74 -5.96
C SER A 707 -27.70 30.48 -6.59
N GLN A 708 -28.92 30.14 -6.11
CA GLN A 708 -29.65 28.99 -6.66
C GLN A 708 -30.01 29.18 -8.16
N GLU A 709 -30.31 30.43 -8.56
CA GLU A 709 -30.56 30.79 -9.96
C GLU A 709 -29.34 30.47 -10.82
N ARG A 710 -28.15 30.88 -10.36
CA ARG A 710 -26.90 30.61 -11.08
C ARG A 710 -26.60 29.11 -11.19
N ILE A 711 -26.86 28.35 -10.13
CA ILE A 711 -26.71 26.89 -10.14
C ILE A 711 -27.67 26.23 -11.14
N ALA A 712 -28.94 26.72 -11.19
CA ALA A 712 -29.92 26.22 -12.16
C ALA A 712 -29.50 26.52 -13.62
N GLU A 713 -28.97 27.72 -13.90
CA GLU A 713 -28.37 28.03 -15.21
C GLU A 713 -27.23 27.08 -15.60
N LEU A 714 -26.32 26.79 -14.68
CA LEU A 714 -25.20 25.89 -14.89
C LEU A 714 -25.66 24.46 -15.17
N ARG A 715 -26.74 24.01 -14.52
CA ARG A 715 -27.38 22.72 -14.86
C ARG A 715 -27.98 22.75 -16.26
N THR A 716 -28.73 23.78 -16.59
CA THR A 716 -29.36 23.94 -17.91
C THR A 716 -28.30 23.94 -19.03
N SER A 717 -27.13 24.54 -18.78
CA SER A 717 -26.00 24.51 -19.74
C SER A 717 -25.29 23.15 -19.84
N GLY A 718 -25.60 22.21 -18.94
CA GLY A 718 -24.95 20.92 -18.82
C GLY A 718 -23.56 20.98 -18.18
N ALA A 719 -23.19 22.06 -17.53
CA ALA A 719 -21.91 22.19 -16.84
C ALA A 719 -21.86 21.35 -15.54
N LEU A 720 -23.02 21.13 -14.91
CA LEU A 720 -23.18 20.35 -13.67
C LEU A 720 -23.69 18.92 -13.92
N GLY A 721 -23.83 18.46 -15.13
CA GLY A 721 -24.29 17.12 -15.49
C GLY A 721 -25.79 16.90 -15.43
#